data_1582a239cd53cf27bbbcab0778ebe1b0
#
_entry.id   1582a239cd53cf27bbbcab0778ebe1b0
#
_cell.length_a   1.000
_cell.length_b   1.000
_cell.length_c   1.000
_cell.angle_alpha   90.00
_cell.angle_beta   90.00
_cell.angle_gamma   90.00
#
_symmetry.space_group_name_H-M   'P 1'
#
loop_
_entity.id
_entity.type
_entity.pdbx_description
1 polymer ?
#
loop_
_entity_poly.entity_id
_entity_poly.type
_entity_poly.pdbx_seq_one_letter_code
_entity_poly.pdbx_strand_id
1 'polypeptide(L)'
;MNYSSKRLSTCLVMLFSFILAITAGPRSKAAIKAAAIKALESSSLRMNSITRGQLKMLQANKEFVVMGYEDGGFVIVSKDDLTPEIIGYSTTDFNEAIKNESFKWYLKAVQATVESIVASGKPYKTIKPDINKFPAQMSPLIKSHWGQESPYNDLCPEGTVSGTGSWQGYGKTGRTVSGCVATAMAQIIYYNRFPARGNGTHSVRVKQANGSYKTVAVNYDESIYDYDNMLNDYNQGSYNTVQGKAVAKLMLDCGVASDMQYATDGSGTYTSNAAVGLRRNFGYPATTRMVERKNFSEEDWMDMVFTEVSAHRAILYTGVDLANGGHAFVLCGYNSDGKVWINWGWNGSADGYYDIALLNPKSSGLKFSSYQDMIIGFGGKPVDTVKDTVTVASPGTLNTLIPDSLVTRISLLKVNGNINSTDIKFIRLIAGYDDKNKTTHSSLSVLDLSDANIVAGGDAYLIEGDKSLTTVDNVLPERAFYNVSGLNKLYLPKTMKSFGKGAFGRLVSLDSLYIPTGADKEYVVMDKVIYNADTTNVLATYSYREGEVTLPATVTKINDYGMSGASMLTRVNLPASLKFIGNEAFAGNYALEQIRCYFKDPVALGSKVFNEMDKSSVKLYVPAGSLTKFKRAAQWKDFYTVAHKNIIEFGTSLKVRNALRRYGENNPSFGWKTEGDFVNGRPELSCEAMPTSPVGKYVIHISRGTITESMVDFHDGYLTVEKAIAEMKADDKTIDGDETLQFTYTVSGLKNNETSVVLTVQPKFSIVDAIGQTVTNYSKKGTYYISISGAESQNYTFNYTPGTLIVKSSATGIDNVQSANSGARFDIYTVSGALIGKGVISLRGLPKGVYIVNGKKIVK
;
A
#
# COMPACT_ATOMS: atom_id res chain seq x y z
N MET A 1 45.00 84.78 7.51
CA MET A 1 45.02 85.18 8.96
C MET A 1 43.65 85.04 9.58
N ASN A 2 43.60 84.28 10.62
CA ASN A 2 42.58 84.20 11.73
C ASN A 2 41.09 83.97 11.38
N TYR A 3 40.67 82.82 11.61
CA TYR A 3 40.00 82.20 12.79
C TYR A 3 38.74 83.01 13.31
N SER A 4 37.60 82.39 13.17
CA SER A 4 36.78 82.14 14.33
C SER A 4 35.68 81.08 14.08
N SER A 5 35.72 80.06 14.90
CA SER A 5 34.75 78.98 15.00
C SER A 5 33.38 79.45 15.46
N LYS A 6 32.33 79.00 14.84
CA LYS A 6 31.03 78.86 15.46
C LYS A 6 30.50 77.41 15.33
N ARG A 7 30.50 76.73 16.48
CA ARG A 7 29.83 75.48 16.62
C ARG A 7 28.31 75.65 16.43
N LEU A 8 27.76 75.04 15.39
CA LEU A 8 26.32 74.83 15.29
C LEU A 8 26.04 73.46 15.79
N SER A 9 25.45 73.35 16.99
CA SER A 9 24.88 72.07 17.52
C SER A 9 23.66 71.72 16.66
N THR A 10 23.84 70.74 15.76
CA THR A 10 22.72 70.12 15.08
C THR A 10 22.19 68.99 15.98
N CYS A 11 21.08 69.22 16.65
CA CYS A 11 20.30 68.15 17.28
C CYS A 11 19.82 67.22 16.19
N LEU A 12 20.48 66.08 16.07
CA LEU A 12 20.02 64.95 15.27
C LEU A 12 18.91 64.27 16.06
N VAL A 13 17.66 64.61 15.76
CA VAL A 13 16.47 63.87 16.20
C VAL A 13 16.52 62.54 15.43
N MET A 14 17.08 61.49 16.06
CA MET A 14 16.89 60.13 15.62
C MET A 14 15.41 59.78 15.81
N LEU A 15 14.65 59.90 14.71
CA LEU A 15 13.37 59.24 14.61
C LEU A 15 13.67 57.73 14.58
N PHE A 16 13.65 57.07 15.72
CA PHE A 16 13.50 55.65 15.78
C PHE A 16 12.09 55.33 15.26
N SER A 17 11.99 55.08 13.96
CA SER A 17 10.90 54.35 13.39
C SER A 17 10.98 52.95 14.00
N PHE A 18 10.27 52.70 15.07
CA PHE A 18 9.92 51.38 15.51
C PHE A 18 9.05 50.78 14.36
N ILE A 19 9.69 50.16 13.37
CA ILE A 19 9.01 49.13 12.62
C ILE A 19 8.74 48.05 13.66
N LEU A 20 7.54 48.06 14.24
CA LEU A 20 6.98 46.88 14.87
C LEU A 20 6.98 45.84 13.77
N ALA A 21 8.05 45.06 13.70
CA ALA A 21 7.97 43.72 13.08
C ALA A 21 6.84 43.04 13.86
N ILE A 22 5.66 43.02 13.24
CA ILE A 22 4.57 42.17 13.72
C ILE A 22 5.15 40.76 13.59
N THR A 23 5.72 40.25 14.69
CA THR A 23 6.13 38.88 14.76
C THR A 23 4.84 38.10 14.69
N ALA A 24 4.65 37.42 13.57
CA ALA A 24 3.57 36.45 13.43
C ALA A 24 3.51 35.54 14.66
N GLY A 25 2.33 35.33 15.19
CA GLY A 25 2.16 34.58 16.43
C GLY A 25 0.72 34.11 16.69
N PRO A 26 0.49 33.43 17.79
CA PRO A 26 -0.82 32.90 18.09
C PRO A 26 -1.86 34.00 18.35
N ARG A 27 -3.01 33.89 17.71
CA ARG A 27 -4.15 34.78 17.93
C ARG A 27 -4.68 34.65 19.34
N SER A 28 -5.01 35.77 19.96
CA SER A 28 -5.62 35.77 21.29
C SER A 28 -7.03 35.14 21.30
N LYS A 29 -7.45 34.61 22.44
CA LYS A 29 -8.81 34.06 22.59
C LYS A 29 -9.91 35.10 22.27
N ALA A 30 -9.67 36.40 22.58
CA ALA A 30 -10.58 37.45 22.27
C ALA A 30 -10.68 37.70 20.75
N ALA A 31 -9.55 37.69 20.03
CA ALA A 31 -9.52 37.82 18.57
C ALA A 31 -10.24 36.65 17.89
N ILE A 32 -9.99 35.41 18.33
CA ILE A 32 -10.66 34.21 17.81
C ILE A 32 -12.19 34.34 17.98
N LYS A 33 -12.64 34.73 19.18
CA LYS A 33 -14.09 34.92 19.44
C LYS A 33 -14.70 36.03 18.59
N ALA A 34 -14.00 37.15 18.44
CA ALA A 34 -14.46 38.29 17.61
C ALA A 34 -14.57 37.87 16.13
N ALA A 35 -13.58 37.15 15.61
CA ALA A 35 -13.59 36.62 14.26
C ALA A 35 -14.78 35.65 14.02
N ALA A 36 -15.02 34.74 14.99
CA ALA A 36 -16.13 33.82 14.93
C ALA A 36 -17.49 34.54 14.91
N ILE A 37 -17.69 35.55 15.76
CA ILE A 37 -18.92 36.35 15.79
C ILE A 37 -19.11 37.04 14.44
N LYS A 38 -18.09 37.73 13.95
CA LYS A 38 -18.14 38.46 12.67
C LYS A 38 -18.50 37.54 11.50
N ALA A 39 -17.90 36.36 11.43
CA ALA A 39 -18.17 35.39 10.37
C ALA A 39 -19.60 34.82 10.43
N LEU A 40 -20.08 34.51 11.63
CA LEU A 40 -21.42 33.96 11.84
C LEU A 40 -22.54 35.02 11.72
N GLU A 41 -22.22 36.30 11.86
CA GLU A 41 -23.15 37.41 11.68
C GLU A 41 -23.19 37.98 10.26
N SER A 42 -22.26 37.57 9.40
CA SER A 42 -22.23 38.01 8.01
C SER A 42 -23.51 37.60 7.26
N SER A 43 -23.92 38.38 6.24
CA SER A 43 -25.20 38.25 5.54
C SER A 43 -25.47 36.90 4.94
N SER A 44 -24.43 36.09 4.63
CA SER A 44 -24.52 34.73 4.09
C SER A 44 -24.89 33.70 5.15
N LEU A 45 -24.72 33.98 6.43
CA LEU A 45 -25.00 33.08 7.55
C LEU A 45 -26.17 33.57 8.43
N ARG A 46 -26.97 34.56 7.97
CA ARG A 46 -28.17 35.03 8.70
C ARG A 46 -29.14 33.86 8.85
N MET A 47 -28.92 33.06 9.87
CA MET A 47 -29.91 32.14 10.38
C MET A 47 -31.08 32.97 10.96
N ASN A 48 -32.31 32.51 10.72
CA ASN A 48 -33.51 33.11 11.27
C ASN A 48 -33.31 33.41 12.78
N SER A 49 -33.53 34.64 13.16
CA SER A 49 -33.16 35.29 14.43
C SER A 49 -33.85 34.75 15.71
N ILE A 50 -34.43 33.55 15.67
CA ILE A 50 -35.39 33.12 16.70
C ILE A 50 -34.80 32.24 17.80
N THR A 51 -33.60 31.65 17.59
CA THR A 51 -32.96 30.81 18.64
C THR A 51 -31.43 30.85 18.59
N ARG A 52 -30.83 32.02 18.79
CA ARG A 52 -29.36 32.07 18.99
C ARG A 52 -29.04 31.69 20.43
N GLY A 53 -28.65 30.45 20.62
CA GLY A 53 -27.94 30.00 21.82
C GLY A 53 -26.62 30.78 22.02
N GLN A 54 -25.95 30.57 23.13
CA GLN A 54 -24.64 31.16 23.39
C GLN A 54 -23.59 30.57 22.44
N LEU A 55 -22.75 31.42 21.82
CA LEU A 55 -21.62 30.97 21.00
C LEU A 55 -20.67 30.13 21.86
N LYS A 56 -20.43 28.88 21.46
CA LYS A 56 -19.61 27.91 22.19
C LYS A 56 -18.38 27.52 21.37
N MET A 57 -17.35 27.07 22.04
CA MET A 57 -16.25 26.35 21.43
C MET A 57 -16.66 24.90 21.30
N LEU A 58 -16.80 24.42 20.06
CA LEU A 58 -17.29 23.07 19.75
C LEU A 58 -16.14 22.08 19.67
N GLN A 59 -15.00 22.52 19.10
CA GLN A 59 -13.77 21.72 19.01
C GLN A 59 -12.55 22.64 19.03
N ALA A 60 -11.43 22.16 19.53
CA ALA A 60 -10.15 22.86 19.43
C ALA A 60 -9.01 21.85 19.35
N ASN A 61 -8.01 22.19 18.53
CA ASN A 61 -6.70 21.55 18.52
C ASN A 61 -5.61 22.62 18.66
N LYS A 62 -4.37 22.29 18.37
CA LYS A 62 -3.25 23.25 18.45
C LYS A 62 -3.35 24.35 17.40
N GLU A 63 -3.89 24.06 16.21
CA GLU A 63 -3.85 24.86 15.00
C GLU A 63 -5.09 25.74 14.78
N PHE A 64 -6.27 25.24 15.17
CA PHE A 64 -7.53 25.95 14.98
C PHE A 64 -8.55 25.71 16.13
N VAL A 65 -9.60 26.53 16.11
CA VAL A 65 -10.79 26.37 16.97
C VAL A 65 -12.02 26.34 16.08
N VAL A 66 -12.94 25.43 16.36
CA VAL A 66 -14.29 25.44 15.81
C VAL A 66 -15.20 26.12 16.83
N MET A 67 -15.82 27.22 16.41
CA MET A 67 -16.79 27.99 17.19
C MET A 67 -18.17 27.88 16.54
N GLY A 68 -19.22 27.80 17.30
CA GLY A 68 -20.56 27.75 16.72
C GLY A 68 -21.66 27.72 17.76
N TYR A 69 -22.87 27.44 17.31
CA TYR A 69 -24.06 27.27 18.13
C TYR A 69 -24.37 25.77 18.26
N GLU A 70 -25.03 25.39 19.37
CA GLU A 70 -25.23 23.97 19.71
C GLU A 70 -26.06 23.21 18.66
N ASP A 71 -27.08 23.83 18.10
CA ASP A 71 -27.94 23.29 17.04
C ASP A 71 -27.92 24.22 15.81
N GLY A 72 -26.74 24.71 15.45
CA GLY A 72 -26.62 25.72 14.40
C GLY A 72 -25.27 25.69 13.69
N GLY A 73 -25.05 26.73 12.87
CA GLY A 73 -23.83 26.86 12.07
C GLY A 73 -22.54 26.96 12.90
N PHE A 74 -21.44 26.64 12.26
CA PHE A 74 -20.11 26.71 12.86
C PHE A 74 -19.10 27.44 11.93
N VAL A 75 -17.99 27.86 12.54
CA VAL A 75 -16.87 28.51 11.86
C VAL A 75 -15.56 27.94 12.38
N ILE A 76 -14.62 27.71 11.48
CA ILE A 76 -13.26 27.23 11.77
C ILE A 76 -12.35 28.46 11.76
N VAL A 77 -11.80 28.82 12.93
CA VAL A 77 -10.94 29.98 13.14
C VAL A 77 -9.50 29.48 13.36
N SER A 78 -8.56 29.96 12.58
CA SER A 78 -7.15 29.65 12.81
C SER A 78 -6.62 30.32 14.09
N LYS A 79 -5.73 29.63 14.78
CA LYS A 79 -5.05 30.12 15.98
C LYS A 79 -3.77 30.90 15.68
N ASP A 80 -3.28 30.90 14.43
CA ASP A 80 -2.03 31.56 14.06
C ASP A 80 -2.25 32.59 12.96
N ASP A 81 -1.62 33.77 13.05
CA ASP A 81 -1.78 34.87 12.10
C ASP A 81 -0.98 34.72 10.81
N LEU A 82 -0.11 33.68 10.69
CA LEU A 82 0.47 33.25 9.42
C LEU A 82 -0.56 32.63 8.47
N THR A 83 -1.76 32.35 8.93
CA THR A 83 -2.85 31.76 8.14
C THR A 83 -4.09 32.65 8.17
N PRO A 84 -5.04 32.51 7.20
CA PRO A 84 -6.29 33.25 7.21
C PRO A 84 -7.04 33.08 8.52
N GLU A 85 -7.65 34.15 9.01
CA GLU A 85 -8.39 34.16 10.27
C GLU A 85 -9.54 33.15 10.23
N ILE A 86 -10.33 33.13 9.15
CA ILE A 86 -11.41 32.18 8.91
C ILE A 86 -10.97 31.20 7.84
N ILE A 87 -10.88 29.92 8.21
CA ILE A 87 -10.56 28.82 7.32
C ILE A 87 -11.79 28.34 6.55
N GLY A 88 -12.93 28.28 7.23
CA GLY A 88 -14.18 27.87 6.61
C GLY A 88 -15.35 28.01 7.58
N TYR A 89 -16.58 27.86 7.03
CA TYR A 89 -17.80 27.89 7.81
C TYR A 89 -18.94 27.18 7.10
N SER A 90 -19.90 26.70 7.90
CA SER A 90 -21.13 26.06 7.45
C SER A 90 -22.34 26.55 8.27
N THR A 91 -23.53 26.44 7.68
CA THR A 91 -24.81 26.69 8.37
C THR A 91 -25.36 25.44 9.06
N THR A 92 -24.73 24.28 8.88
CA THR A 92 -25.16 23.00 9.45
C THR A 92 -24.62 22.80 10.86
N ASP A 93 -25.26 21.93 11.64
CA ASP A 93 -24.81 21.54 12.98
C ASP A 93 -23.43 20.85 12.92
N PHE A 94 -22.54 21.25 13.82
CA PHE A 94 -21.18 20.67 13.89
C PHE A 94 -21.18 19.22 14.39
N ASN A 95 -22.10 18.84 15.31
CA ASN A 95 -22.16 17.48 15.82
C ASN A 95 -22.58 16.49 14.70
N GLU A 96 -23.41 16.94 13.77
CA GLU A 96 -23.71 16.18 12.55
C GLU A 96 -22.55 16.28 11.54
N ALA A 97 -21.98 17.47 11.37
CA ALA A 97 -20.84 17.69 10.45
C ALA A 97 -19.65 16.78 10.79
N ILE A 98 -19.33 16.60 12.07
CA ILE A 98 -18.19 15.76 12.50
C ILE A 98 -18.43 14.26 12.27
N LYS A 99 -19.63 13.81 11.93
CA LYS A 99 -19.91 12.44 11.50
C LYS A 99 -19.56 12.22 10.04
N ASN A 100 -19.41 13.27 9.25
CA ASN A 100 -19.02 13.26 7.85
C ASN A 100 -17.52 12.98 7.71
N GLU A 101 -17.16 11.85 7.14
CA GLU A 101 -15.76 11.43 7.03
C GLU A 101 -14.97 12.30 6.05
N SER A 102 -15.59 12.79 4.97
CA SER A 102 -14.95 13.73 4.05
C SER A 102 -14.59 15.04 4.75
N PHE A 103 -15.47 15.51 5.63
CA PHE A 103 -15.21 16.70 6.42
C PHE A 103 -14.15 16.46 7.51
N LYS A 104 -14.15 15.30 8.16
CA LYS A 104 -13.06 14.91 9.08
C LYS A 104 -11.71 14.87 8.38
N TRP A 105 -11.68 14.31 7.17
CA TRP A 105 -10.48 14.31 6.34
C TRP A 105 -10.00 15.75 6.07
N TYR A 106 -10.91 16.64 5.68
CA TYR A 106 -10.60 18.06 5.47
C TYR A 106 -10.01 18.70 6.72
N LEU A 107 -10.60 18.52 7.89
CA LEU A 107 -10.10 19.06 9.16
C LEU A 107 -8.69 18.56 9.50
N LYS A 108 -8.39 17.29 9.25
CA LYS A 108 -7.04 16.74 9.44
C LYS A 108 -6.04 17.34 8.44
N ALA A 109 -6.43 17.49 7.18
CA ALA A 109 -5.59 18.11 6.16
C ALA A 109 -5.29 19.59 6.49
N VAL A 110 -6.29 20.34 6.92
CA VAL A 110 -6.14 21.72 7.41
C VAL A 110 -5.20 21.79 8.60
N GLN A 111 -5.36 20.92 9.58
CA GLN A 111 -4.48 20.87 10.75
C GLN A 111 -3.02 20.70 10.33
N ALA A 112 -2.72 19.68 9.55
CA ALA A 112 -1.36 19.40 9.09
C ALA A 112 -0.78 20.55 8.24
N THR A 113 -1.62 21.21 7.45
CA THR A 113 -1.21 22.34 6.62
C THR A 113 -0.89 23.59 7.45
N VAL A 114 -1.76 23.94 8.40
CA VAL A 114 -1.52 25.08 9.31
C VAL A 114 -0.24 24.85 10.12
N GLU A 115 -0.04 23.65 10.67
CA GLU A 115 1.20 23.27 11.37
C GLU A 115 2.45 23.48 10.49
N SER A 116 2.39 23.10 9.23
CA SER A 116 3.49 23.28 8.28
C SER A 116 3.75 24.74 7.92
N ILE A 117 2.69 25.56 7.74
CA ILE A 117 2.81 27.01 7.50
C ILE A 117 3.50 27.68 8.69
N VAL A 118 3.04 27.40 9.90
CA VAL A 118 3.61 27.94 11.14
C VAL A 118 5.08 27.53 11.29
N ALA A 119 5.40 26.27 11.04
CA ALA A 119 6.78 25.77 11.06
C ALA A 119 7.68 26.44 10.01
N SER A 120 7.13 26.82 8.84
CA SER A 120 7.87 27.50 7.78
C SER A 120 8.14 28.98 8.06
N GLY A 121 7.36 29.60 8.95
CA GLY A 121 7.38 31.05 9.22
C GLY A 121 6.93 31.93 8.05
N LYS A 122 6.35 31.34 6.99
CA LYS A 122 5.90 32.07 5.79
C LYS A 122 4.39 32.25 5.81
N PRO A 123 3.87 33.48 5.72
CA PRO A 123 2.43 33.70 5.74
C PRO A 123 1.76 33.15 4.49
N TYR A 124 0.63 32.51 4.67
CA TYR A 124 -0.29 32.10 3.64
C TYR A 124 -1.50 33.05 3.59
N LYS A 125 -1.96 33.37 2.39
CA LYS A 125 -3.17 34.16 2.15
C LYS A 125 -4.12 33.41 1.24
N THR A 126 -5.41 33.40 1.56
CA THR A 126 -6.44 32.87 0.67
C THR A 126 -6.40 33.58 -0.67
N ILE A 127 -6.42 32.82 -1.75
CA ILE A 127 -6.47 33.32 -3.11
C ILE A 127 -7.89 33.78 -3.41
N LYS A 128 -8.06 35.04 -3.74
CA LYS A 128 -9.35 35.66 -4.05
C LYS A 128 -9.60 35.70 -5.56
N PRO A 129 -10.89 35.68 -6.00
CA PRO A 129 -11.19 35.88 -7.42
C PRO A 129 -10.71 37.24 -7.90
N ASP A 130 -10.02 37.26 -9.04
CA ASP A 130 -9.69 38.51 -9.74
C ASP A 130 -10.96 39.11 -10.34
N ILE A 131 -11.44 40.21 -9.78
CA ILE A 131 -12.69 40.88 -10.20
C ILE A 131 -12.65 41.39 -11.63
N ASN A 132 -11.47 41.49 -12.26
CA ASN A 132 -11.35 41.85 -13.66
C ASN A 132 -11.60 40.63 -14.59
N LYS A 133 -11.52 39.43 -14.06
CA LYS A 133 -11.74 38.19 -14.80
C LYS A 133 -13.04 37.47 -14.39
N PHE A 134 -13.42 37.58 -13.11
CA PHE A 134 -14.50 36.80 -12.52
C PHE A 134 -15.47 37.67 -11.73
N PRO A 135 -16.74 37.28 -11.59
CA PRO A 135 -17.62 37.82 -10.56
C PRO A 135 -16.98 37.76 -9.18
N ALA A 136 -17.19 38.77 -8.34
CA ALA A 136 -16.64 38.80 -7.00
C ALA A 136 -17.06 37.59 -6.15
N GLN A 137 -18.24 37.02 -6.42
CA GLN A 137 -18.77 35.83 -5.78
C GLN A 137 -19.76 35.12 -6.69
N MET A 138 -19.93 33.82 -6.46
CA MET A 138 -20.94 32.97 -7.12
C MET A 138 -21.66 32.14 -6.07
N SER A 139 -23.01 32.25 -6.05
CA SER A 139 -23.82 31.38 -5.19
C SER A 139 -23.69 29.90 -5.57
N PRO A 140 -23.91 28.97 -4.63
CA PRO A 140 -23.86 27.54 -4.93
C PRO A 140 -24.80 27.16 -6.08
N LEU A 141 -24.23 26.54 -7.11
CA LEU A 141 -24.95 26.11 -8.32
C LEU A 141 -25.84 24.90 -8.05
N ILE A 142 -25.31 23.94 -7.29
CA ILE A 142 -26.00 22.70 -6.93
C ILE A 142 -26.85 22.93 -5.68
N LYS A 143 -28.07 22.47 -5.74
CA LYS A 143 -29.05 22.56 -4.64
C LYS A 143 -29.37 21.18 -4.02
N SER A 144 -28.89 20.11 -4.64
CA SER A 144 -29.07 18.77 -4.08
C SER A 144 -28.14 18.54 -2.89
N HIS A 145 -28.63 17.83 -1.86
CA HIS A 145 -27.87 17.43 -0.69
C HIS A 145 -27.89 15.90 -0.59
N TRP A 146 -27.28 15.24 -1.56
CA TRP A 146 -27.32 13.79 -1.67
C TRP A 146 -26.27 13.10 -0.82
N GLY A 147 -26.59 11.85 -0.40
CA GLY A 147 -25.72 10.98 0.38
C GLY A 147 -25.35 9.70 -0.37
N GLN A 148 -24.93 8.68 0.39
CA GLN A 148 -24.40 7.43 -0.17
C GLN A 148 -25.20 6.19 0.25
N GLU A 149 -26.14 6.34 1.20
CA GLU A 149 -27.01 5.28 1.71
C GLU A 149 -28.40 5.32 1.04
N SER A 150 -29.37 4.57 1.55
CA SER A 150 -30.73 4.60 1.02
C SER A 150 -31.32 6.03 1.04
N PRO A 151 -31.99 6.47 -0.07
CA PRO A 151 -32.36 5.69 -1.25
C PRO A 151 -31.26 5.63 -2.33
N TYR A 152 -30.16 6.35 -2.18
CA TYR A 152 -29.13 6.52 -3.22
C TYR A 152 -28.47 5.18 -3.61
N ASN A 153 -28.30 4.26 -2.66
CA ASN A 153 -27.69 2.95 -2.91
C ASN A 153 -28.69 1.80 -3.12
N ASP A 154 -29.98 2.08 -3.23
CA ASP A 154 -31.00 1.02 -3.29
C ASP A 154 -30.86 0.05 -4.46
N LEU A 155 -30.19 0.46 -5.52
CA LEU A 155 -29.84 -0.38 -6.67
C LEU A 155 -28.36 -0.84 -6.67
N CYS A 156 -27.54 -0.37 -5.73
CA CYS A 156 -26.15 -0.83 -5.62
C CYS A 156 -26.10 -2.33 -5.27
N PRO A 157 -25.04 -3.05 -5.67
CA PRO A 157 -24.92 -4.48 -5.42
C PRO A 157 -24.76 -4.80 -3.94
N GLU A 158 -25.11 -6.03 -3.55
CA GLU A 158 -24.61 -6.59 -2.30
C GLU A 158 -23.13 -6.91 -2.43
N GLY A 159 -22.37 -6.73 -1.36
CA GLY A 159 -20.93 -6.91 -1.35
C GLY A 159 -20.41 -7.29 0.03
N THR A 160 -19.08 -7.16 0.19
CA THR A 160 -18.38 -7.41 1.45
C THR A 160 -17.78 -6.13 2.03
N VAL A 161 -17.35 -6.21 3.29
CA VAL A 161 -16.50 -5.20 3.92
C VAL A 161 -15.16 -5.14 3.17
N SER A 162 -14.60 -3.96 2.94
CA SER A 162 -13.33 -3.77 2.21
C SER A 162 -12.12 -4.43 2.91
N GLY A 163 -12.21 -4.71 4.20
CA GLY A 163 -11.18 -5.41 4.99
C GLY A 163 -9.90 -4.61 5.26
N THR A 164 -9.81 -3.36 4.83
CA THR A 164 -8.64 -2.50 4.97
C THR A 164 -8.90 -1.13 5.58
N GLY A 165 -10.16 -0.78 5.82
CA GLY A 165 -10.56 0.54 6.28
C GLY A 165 -11.05 0.59 7.73
N SER A 166 -10.80 1.71 8.38
CA SER A 166 -11.36 2.08 9.70
C SER A 166 -12.85 2.48 9.66
N TRP A 167 -13.57 2.14 8.58
CA TRP A 167 -14.95 2.49 8.34
C TRP A 167 -15.89 1.51 9.06
N GLN A 168 -16.07 1.71 10.35
CA GLN A 168 -17.05 0.93 11.11
C GLN A 168 -18.38 1.66 11.12
N GLY A 169 -19.39 1.13 10.43
CA GLY A 169 -20.77 1.55 10.63
C GLY A 169 -21.66 1.73 9.41
N TYR A 170 -21.15 1.69 8.19
CA TYR A 170 -21.95 1.83 6.97
C TYR A 170 -22.24 0.47 6.33
N GLY A 171 -23.47 0.23 5.92
CA GLY A 171 -23.89 -1.02 5.28
C GLY A 171 -24.55 -2.06 6.18
N LYS A 172 -25.40 -1.64 7.12
CA LYS A 172 -26.16 -2.54 8.01
C LYS A 172 -27.03 -3.60 7.32
N THR A 173 -27.18 -3.51 6.00
CA THR A 173 -28.05 -4.39 5.21
C THR A 173 -27.35 -5.35 4.26
N GLY A 174 -26.01 -5.40 4.25
CA GLY A 174 -25.22 -6.15 3.26
C GLY A 174 -25.15 -5.49 1.88
N ARG A 175 -25.87 -4.38 1.66
CA ARG A 175 -25.80 -3.57 0.44
C ARG A 175 -24.60 -2.62 0.52
N THR A 176 -23.90 -2.46 -0.59
CA THR A 176 -22.76 -1.54 -0.68
C THR A 176 -23.24 -0.10 -0.72
N VAL A 177 -22.43 0.84 -0.21
CA VAL A 177 -22.67 2.27 -0.39
C VAL A 177 -22.41 2.69 -1.83
N SER A 178 -23.04 3.77 -2.32
CA SER A 178 -22.87 4.26 -3.69
C SER A 178 -21.44 4.74 -3.99
N GLY A 179 -20.73 5.25 -2.98
CA GLY A 179 -19.41 5.82 -3.09
C GLY A 179 -19.40 7.33 -3.38
N CYS A 180 -18.44 8.05 -2.78
CA CYS A 180 -18.38 9.52 -2.85
C CYS A 180 -18.21 10.04 -4.29
N VAL A 181 -17.45 9.34 -5.14
CA VAL A 181 -17.26 9.71 -6.55
C VAL A 181 -18.55 9.60 -7.33
N ALA A 182 -19.31 8.50 -7.17
CA ALA A 182 -20.60 8.33 -7.83
C ALA A 182 -21.61 9.39 -7.36
N THR A 183 -21.61 9.73 -6.06
CA THR A 183 -22.46 10.78 -5.50
C THR A 183 -22.14 12.15 -6.09
N ALA A 184 -20.86 12.51 -6.18
CA ALA A 184 -20.40 13.77 -6.77
C ALA A 184 -20.76 13.83 -8.27
N MET A 185 -20.49 12.76 -9.04
CA MET A 185 -20.91 12.65 -10.44
C MET A 185 -22.41 12.85 -10.61
N ALA A 186 -23.21 12.11 -9.83
CA ALA A 186 -24.66 12.11 -9.95
C ALA A 186 -25.26 13.48 -9.63
N GLN A 187 -24.76 14.20 -8.62
CA GLN A 187 -25.22 15.54 -8.30
C GLN A 187 -24.94 16.54 -9.42
N ILE A 188 -23.77 16.46 -10.07
CA ILE A 188 -23.40 17.32 -11.20
C ILE A 188 -24.25 16.97 -12.43
N ILE A 189 -24.46 15.67 -12.71
CA ILE A 189 -25.34 15.19 -13.79
C ILE A 189 -26.78 15.66 -13.59
N TYR A 190 -27.29 15.55 -12.37
CA TYR A 190 -28.62 16.04 -12.00
C TYR A 190 -28.76 17.56 -12.16
N TYR A 191 -27.78 18.32 -11.73
CA TYR A 191 -27.73 19.77 -11.94
C TYR A 191 -27.78 20.16 -13.43
N ASN A 192 -26.99 19.49 -14.26
CA ASN A 192 -26.96 19.71 -15.71
C ASN A 192 -28.20 19.16 -16.44
N ARG A 193 -28.95 18.25 -15.84
CA ARG A 193 -30.02 17.45 -16.45
C ARG A 193 -29.60 16.84 -17.79
N PHE A 194 -28.35 16.32 -17.83
CA PHE A 194 -27.72 15.79 -19.01
C PHE A 194 -26.82 14.58 -18.65
N PRO A 195 -26.87 13.50 -19.45
CA PRO A 195 -27.73 13.28 -20.64
C PRO A 195 -29.14 12.82 -20.24
N ALA A 196 -30.09 12.91 -21.16
CA ALA A 196 -31.42 12.29 -20.97
C ALA A 196 -31.32 10.74 -21.03
N ARG A 197 -30.37 10.21 -21.79
CA ARG A 197 -30.08 8.77 -21.94
C ARG A 197 -28.58 8.55 -21.98
N GLY A 198 -28.11 7.47 -21.38
CA GLY A 198 -26.71 7.06 -21.46
C GLY A 198 -26.33 6.44 -22.79
N ASN A 199 -25.11 5.92 -22.92
CA ASN A 199 -24.54 5.36 -24.14
C ASN A 199 -23.67 4.14 -23.88
N GLY A 200 -23.86 3.07 -24.68
CA GLY A 200 -23.06 1.83 -24.64
C GLY A 200 -23.32 0.95 -23.43
N THR A 201 -22.40 0.07 -23.13
CA THR A 201 -22.48 -0.87 -21.99
C THR A 201 -21.20 -0.83 -21.18
N HIS A 202 -21.31 -1.05 -19.86
CA HIS A 202 -20.15 -1.22 -19.00
C HIS A 202 -20.45 -2.14 -17.83
N SER A 203 -19.42 -2.73 -17.21
CA SER A 203 -19.60 -3.61 -16.05
C SER A 203 -18.45 -3.55 -15.07
N VAL A 204 -18.75 -3.82 -13.81
CA VAL A 204 -17.77 -3.95 -12.73
C VAL A 204 -17.89 -5.30 -12.03
N ARG A 205 -16.82 -5.75 -11.40
CA ARG A 205 -16.79 -7.00 -10.62
C ARG A 205 -16.81 -6.67 -9.13
N VAL A 206 -17.80 -7.20 -8.43
CA VAL A 206 -18.01 -6.97 -7.00
C VAL A 206 -17.65 -8.22 -6.21
N LYS A 207 -16.75 -8.10 -5.26
CA LYS A 207 -16.32 -9.20 -4.40
C LYS A 207 -17.45 -9.60 -3.44
N GLN A 208 -17.73 -10.88 -3.36
CA GLN A 208 -18.76 -11.47 -2.49
C GLN A 208 -18.14 -12.01 -1.19
N ALA A 209 -18.99 -12.25 -0.17
CA ALA A 209 -18.55 -12.75 1.14
C ALA A 209 -17.79 -14.10 1.06
N ASN A 210 -18.13 -14.94 0.09
CA ASN A 210 -17.45 -16.22 -0.14
C ASN A 210 -16.14 -16.09 -0.95
N GLY A 211 -15.69 -14.85 -1.23
CA GLY A 211 -14.48 -14.57 -2.02
C GLY A 211 -14.66 -14.64 -3.54
N SER A 212 -15.84 -15.08 -4.04
CA SER A 212 -16.17 -15.03 -5.46
C SER A 212 -16.46 -13.60 -5.94
N TYR A 213 -16.61 -13.42 -7.25
CA TYR A 213 -16.96 -12.13 -7.83
C TYR A 213 -18.29 -12.22 -8.58
N LYS A 214 -19.14 -11.21 -8.37
CA LYS A 214 -20.38 -11.02 -9.14
C LYS A 214 -20.16 -9.86 -10.11
N THR A 215 -20.50 -10.05 -11.37
CA THR A 215 -20.49 -8.95 -12.35
C THR A 215 -21.77 -8.14 -12.24
N VAL A 216 -21.64 -6.83 -12.16
CA VAL A 216 -22.73 -5.85 -12.21
C VAL A 216 -22.57 -5.09 -13.53
N ALA A 217 -23.52 -5.25 -14.43
CA ALA A 217 -23.49 -4.65 -15.76
C ALA A 217 -24.62 -3.63 -15.91
N VAL A 218 -24.35 -2.55 -16.63
CA VAL A 218 -25.32 -1.52 -17.03
C VAL A 218 -25.30 -1.41 -18.54
N ASN A 219 -26.51 -1.47 -19.14
CA ASN A 219 -26.75 -1.09 -20.51
C ASN A 219 -27.20 0.38 -20.54
N TYR A 220 -26.28 1.28 -20.82
CA TYR A 220 -26.54 2.72 -20.83
C TYR A 220 -27.44 3.15 -21.98
N ASP A 221 -27.47 2.40 -23.09
CA ASP A 221 -28.39 2.67 -24.19
C ASP A 221 -29.86 2.54 -23.80
N GLU A 222 -30.12 1.79 -22.70
CA GLU A 222 -31.46 1.63 -22.08
C GLU A 222 -31.66 2.52 -20.86
N SER A 223 -30.60 3.17 -20.34
CA SER A 223 -30.68 4.03 -19.17
C SER A 223 -31.25 5.39 -19.50
N ILE A 224 -32.50 5.62 -19.10
CA ILE A 224 -33.19 6.92 -19.19
C ILE A 224 -33.21 7.54 -17.79
N TYR A 225 -32.75 8.79 -17.69
CA TYR A 225 -32.69 9.50 -16.41
C TYR A 225 -33.90 10.40 -16.20
N ASP A 226 -34.71 10.03 -15.24
CA ASP A 226 -35.93 10.75 -14.89
C ASP A 226 -35.63 11.88 -13.89
N TYR A 227 -35.07 12.96 -14.41
CA TYR A 227 -34.67 14.11 -13.61
C TYR A 227 -35.83 14.83 -12.92
N ASP A 228 -37.07 14.72 -13.46
CA ASP A 228 -38.26 15.36 -12.89
C ASP A 228 -38.73 14.67 -11.62
N ASN A 229 -38.45 13.39 -11.48
CA ASN A 229 -38.70 12.62 -10.28
C ASN A 229 -37.50 12.57 -9.31
N MET A 230 -36.36 13.21 -9.63
CA MET A 230 -35.28 13.37 -8.67
C MET A 230 -35.51 14.60 -7.79
N LEU A 231 -35.24 14.46 -6.49
CA LEU A 231 -35.41 15.53 -5.50
C LEU A 231 -34.07 16.09 -5.07
N ASN A 232 -34.06 17.33 -4.58
CA ASN A 232 -32.84 17.90 -3.97
C ASN A 232 -32.46 17.18 -2.66
N ASP A 233 -33.50 16.78 -1.89
CA ASP A 233 -33.34 16.14 -0.59
C ASP A 233 -34.20 14.88 -0.48
N TYR A 234 -33.66 13.83 0.20
CA TYR A 234 -34.36 12.57 0.42
C TYR A 234 -34.45 12.26 1.91
N ASN A 235 -35.09 13.15 2.66
CA ASN A 235 -35.38 12.89 4.07
C ASN A 235 -36.41 11.79 4.23
N GLN A 236 -36.31 11.00 5.31
CA GLN A 236 -37.21 9.88 5.58
C GLN A 236 -38.70 10.31 5.55
N GLY A 237 -39.51 9.62 4.73
CA GLY A 237 -40.92 9.94 4.55
C GLY A 237 -41.24 11.10 3.61
N SER A 238 -40.24 11.76 3.02
CA SER A 238 -40.41 12.91 2.10
C SER A 238 -40.45 12.53 0.61
N TYR A 239 -40.23 11.27 0.27
CA TYR A 239 -40.19 10.79 -1.12
C TYR A 239 -40.96 9.48 -1.31
N ASN A 240 -41.41 9.24 -2.53
CA ASN A 240 -42.05 8.00 -2.92
C ASN A 240 -41.09 7.03 -3.64
N THR A 241 -41.55 5.81 -3.93
CA THR A 241 -40.76 4.77 -4.56
C THR A 241 -40.23 5.15 -5.96
N VAL A 242 -40.97 5.94 -6.74
CA VAL A 242 -40.51 6.39 -8.07
C VAL A 242 -39.34 7.34 -7.93
N GLN A 243 -39.42 8.30 -7.01
CA GLN A 243 -38.42 9.27 -6.71
C GLN A 243 -37.13 8.62 -6.17
N GLY A 244 -37.29 7.65 -5.24
CA GLY A 244 -36.15 6.88 -4.73
C GLY A 244 -35.45 6.06 -5.81
N LYS A 245 -36.21 5.39 -6.68
CA LYS A 245 -35.64 4.63 -7.81
C LYS A 245 -34.97 5.51 -8.85
N ALA A 246 -35.46 6.73 -9.11
CA ALA A 246 -34.85 7.65 -10.07
C ALA A 246 -33.44 8.02 -9.64
N VAL A 247 -33.22 8.41 -8.39
CA VAL A 247 -31.88 8.75 -7.88
C VAL A 247 -30.98 7.53 -7.76
N ALA A 248 -31.50 6.39 -7.28
CA ALA A 248 -30.73 5.15 -7.15
C ALA A 248 -30.22 4.64 -8.51
N LYS A 249 -31.02 4.80 -9.59
CA LYS A 249 -30.60 4.43 -10.93
C LYS A 249 -29.40 5.25 -11.40
N LEU A 250 -29.46 6.56 -11.25
CA LEU A 250 -28.34 7.45 -11.61
C LEU A 250 -27.09 7.14 -10.77
N MET A 251 -27.25 6.89 -9.48
CA MET A 251 -26.13 6.53 -8.59
C MET A 251 -25.45 5.24 -9.01
N LEU A 252 -26.22 4.16 -9.27
CA LEU A 252 -25.66 2.90 -9.75
C LEU A 252 -24.90 3.10 -11.06
N ASP A 253 -25.51 3.82 -12.01
CA ASP A 253 -24.92 4.05 -13.33
C ASP A 253 -23.62 4.87 -13.23
N CYS A 254 -23.57 5.89 -12.39
CA CYS A 254 -22.35 6.63 -12.09
C CYS A 254 -21.24 5.73 -11.50
N GLY A 255 -21.61 4.87 -10.56
CA GLY A 255 -20.66 3.94 -9.95
C GLY A 255 -20.11 2.93 -10.95
N VAL A 256 -20.98 2.29 -11.74
CA VAL A 256 -20.51 1.33 -12.77
C VAL A 256 -19.68 2.04 -13.83
N ALA A 257 -20.08 3.22 -14.33
CA ALA A 257 -19.34 3.99 -15.31
C ALA A 257 -17.92 4.36 -14.86
N SER A 258 -17.74 4.55 -13.56
CA SER A 258 -16.46 4.94 -12.95
C SER A 258 -15.63 3.77 -12.43
N ASP A 259 -15.95 2.52 -12.79
CA ASP A 259 -15.26 1.33 -12.31
C ASP A 259 -15.25 1.22 -10.76
N MET A 260 -16.39 1.48 -10.14
CA MET A 260 -16.52 1.49 -8.67
C MET A 260 -16.15 0.15 -8.05
N GLN A 261 -15.25 0.17 -7.12
CA GLN A 261 -14.98 -0.94 -6.21
C GLN A 261 -15.98 -0.90 -5.05
N TYR A 262 -17.07 -1.60 -5.22
CA TYR A 262 -18.17 -1.60 -4.28
C TYR A 262 -17.86 -2.39 -3.01
N ALA A 263 -18.07 -1.76 -1.84
CA ALA A 263 -17.98 -2.38 -0.53
C ALA A 263 -19.03 -1.82 0.44
N THR A 264 -19.34 -2.55 1.51
CA THR A 264 -20.39 -2.18 2.47
C THR A 264 -19.95 -1.09 3.45
N ASP A 265 -18.64 -0.95 3.64
CA ASP A 265 -18.00 0.01 4.55
C ASP A 265 -17.35 1.21 3.83
N GLY A 266 -17.37 1.23 2.49
CA GLY A 266 -16.85 2.33 1.70
C GLY A 266 -16.54 1.91 0.26
N SER A 267 -17.30 2.43 -0.70
CA SER A 267 -17.07 2.21 -2.14
C SER A 267 -16.17 3.31 -2.70
N GLY A 268 -15.16 2.95 -3.48
CA GLY A 268 -14.18 3.89 -4.03
C GLY A 268 -13.82 3.62 -5.49
N THR A 269 -13.36 4.65 -6.16
CA THR A 269 -12.77 4.59 -7.50
C THR A 269 -11.82 5.76 -7.73
N TYR A 270 -11.10 5.75 -8.84
CA TYR A 270 -10.20 6.82 -9.21
C TYR A 270 -10.90 7.90 -10.04
N THR A 271 -10.48 9.16 -9.85
CA THR A 271 -10.99 10.33 -10.58
C THR A 271 -10.87 10.16 -12.10
N SER A 272 -9.78 9.54 -12.56
CA SER A 272 -9.56 9.23 -13.96
C SER A 272 -10.66 8.34 -14.56
N ASN A 273 -11.10 7.31 -13.83
CA ASN A 273 -12.16 6.42 -14.27
C ASN A 273 -13.51 7.16 -14.38
N ALA A 274 -13.78 8.03 -13.41
CA ALA A 274 -14.97 8.89 -13.46
C ALA A 274 -14.97 9.81 -14.70
N ALA A 275 -13.83 10.43 -15.02
CA ALA A 275 -13.70 11.27 -16.22
C ALA A 275 -13.93 10.47 -17.50
N VAL A 276 -13.42 9.24 -17.58
CA VAL A 276 -13.66 8.33 -18.72
C VAL A 276 -15.14 7.94 -18.79
N GLY A 277 -15.73 7.52 -17.67
CA GLY A 277 -17.14 7.11 -17.62
C GLY A 277 -18.11 8.21 -18.01
N LEU A 278 -17.85 9.46 -17.58
CA LEU A 278 -18.63 10.63 -17.98
C LEU A 278 -18.65 10.82 -19.51
N ARG A 279 -17.52 10.66 -20.17
CA ARG A 279 -17.46 10.78 -21.64
C ARG A 279 -18.02 9.56 -22.34
N ARG A 280 -17.62 8.36 -21.92
CA ARG A 280 -17.99 7.09 -22.56
C ARG A 280 -19.47 6.77 -22.42
N ASN A 281 -19.99 6.86 -21.19
CA ASN A 281 -21.33 6.38 -20.85
C ASN A 281 -22.37 7.49 -20.72
N PHE A 282 -21.95 8.72 -20.39
CA PHE A 282 -22.86 9.86 -20.24
C PHE A 282 -22.74 10.88 -21.38
N GLY A 283 -21.85 10.66 -22.36
CA GLY A 283 -21.72 11.51 -23.52
C GLY A 283 -21.26 12.95 -23.25
N TYR A 284 -20.60 13.18 -22.12
CA TYR A 284 -19.97 14.48 -21.83
C TYR A 284 -18.86 14.78 -22.82
N PRO A 285 -18.64 16.05 -23.15
CA PRO A 285 -17.62 16.43 -24.14
C PRO A 285 -16.19 16.13 -23.62
N ALA A 286 -15.22 16.15 -24.51
CA ALA A 286 -13.83 15.96 -24.19
C ALA A 286 -13.25 17.01 -23.24
N THR A 287 -13.85 18.19 -23.21
CA THR A 287 -13.54 19.21 -22.20
C THR A 287 -13.80 18.76 -20.78
N THR A 288 -14.64 17.74 -20.57
CA THR A 288 -14.85 17.06 -19.30
C THR A 288 -13.65 16.17 -19.03
N ARG A 289 -12.69 16.68 -18.30
CA ARG A 289 -11.39 16.03 -18.09
C ARG A 289 -10.89 16.17 -16.67
N MET A 290 -10.08 15.21 -16.24
CA MET A 290 -9.33 15.29 -15.00
C MET A 290 -8.11 16.19 -15.18
N VAL A 291 -7.83 17.00 -14.17
CA VAL A 291 -6.59 17.75 -14.00
C VAL A 291 -6.00 17.47 -12.62
N GLU A 292 -4.67 17.39 -12.55
CA GLU A 292 -3.95 17.05 -11.32
C GLU A 292 -3.32 18.31 -10.72
N ARG A 293 -3.55 18.54 -9.43
CA ARG A 293 -3.07 19.72 -8.68
C ARG A 293 -1.57 19.97 -8.82
N LYS A 294 -0.78 18.89 -8.83
CA LYS A 294 0.70 18.97 -8.91
C LYS A 294 1.24 19.68 -10.16
N ASN A 295 0.42 19.78 -11.20
CA ASN A 295 0.81 20.34 -12.50
C ASN A 295 0.57 21.87 -12.59
N PHE A 296 -0.01 22.48 -11.52
CA PHE A 296 -0.44 23.89 -11.53
C PHE A 296 0.16 24.68 -10.37
N SER A 297 0.28 26.00 -10.53
CA SER A 297 0.49 26.91 -9.41
C SER A 297 -0.77 26.98 -8.54
N GLU A 298 -0.69 27.56 -7.36
CA GLU A 298 -1.87 27.76 -6.52
C GLU A 298 -2.85 28.72 -7.18
N GLU A 299 -2.31 29.76 -7.78
CA GLU A 299 -3.07 30.78 -8.50
C GLU A 299 -3.79 30.15 -9.72
N ASP A 300 -3.06 29.44 -10.59
CA ASP A 300 -3.65 28.78 -11.76
C ASP A 300 -4.73 27.76 -11.38
N TRP A 301 -4.52 27.04 -10.26
CA TRP A 301 -5.50 26.08 -9.76
C TRP A 301 -6.79 26.75 -9.30
N MET A 302 -6.67 27.85 -8.56
CA MET A 302 -7.83 28.61 -8.12
C MET A 302 -8.49 29.39 -9.27
N ASP A 303 -7.71 29.91 -10.22
CA ASP A 303 -8.26 30.53 -11.44
C ASP A 303 -9.11 29.54 -12.25
N MET A 304 -8.71 28.25 -12.32
CA MET A 304 -9.56 27.20 -12.92
C MET A 304 -10.86 27.01 -12.14
N VAL A 305 -10.81 26.96 -10.80
CA VAL A 305 -12.01 26.84 -9.97
C VAL A 305 -12.96 28.03 -10.22
N PHE A 306 -12.43 29.25 -10.22
CA PHE A 306 -13.24 30.45 -10.48
C PHE A 306 -13.77 30.45 -11.91
N THR A 307 -12.97 30.02 -12.90
CA THR A 307 -13.40 29.91 -14.31
C THR A 307 -14.59 28.96 -14.45
N GLU A 308 -14.49 27.77 -13.90
CA GLU A 308 -15.55 26.77 -14.03
C GLU A 308 -16.84 27.23 -13.35
N VAL A 309 -16.74 27.66 -12.10
CA VAL A 309 -17.92 28.09 -11.33
C VAL A 309 -18.56 29.34 -11.92
N SER A 310 -17.78 30.33 -12.41
CA SER A 310 -18.30 31.53 -13.10
C SER A 310 -18.99 31.19 -14.41
N ALA A 311 -18.55 30.10 -15.07
CA ALA A 311 -19.21 29.59 -16.27
C ALA A 311 -20.38 28.64 -15.95
N HIS A 312 -20.88 28.63 -14.71
CA HIS A 312 -21.98 27.77 -14.24
C HIS A 312 -21.69 26.28 -14.40
N ARG A 313 -20.42 25.87 -14.24
CA ARG A 313 -20.00 24.48 -14.23
C ARG A 313 -19.48 24.09 -12.84
N ALA A 314 -20.15 23.12 -12.23
CA ALA A 314 -19.69 22.54 -10.99
C ALA A 314 -18.47 21.63 -11.26
N ILE A 315 -17.66 21.43 -10.24
CA ILE A 315 -16.40 20.68 -10.33
C ILE A 315 -16.50 19.46 -9.43
N LEU A 316 -16.16 18.28 -9.94
CA LEU A 316 -15.87 17.11 -9.10
C LEU A 316 -14.43 17.22 -8.61
N TYR A 317 -14.25 17.32 -7.30
CA TYR A 317 -12.94 17.45 -6.67
C TYR A 317 -12.61 16.21 -5.84
N THR A 318 -11.36 15.77 -5.87
CA THR A 318 -10.88 14.66 -5.05
C THR A 318 -9.61 15.04 -4.32
N GLY A 319 -9.48 14.52 -3.10
CA GLY A 319 -8.26 14.59 -2.33
C GLY A 319 -7.95 13.21 -1.71
N VAL A 320 -6.70 12.80 -1.75
CA VAL A 320 -6.25 11.51 -1.22
C VAL A 320 -5.20 11.72 -0.14
N ASP A 321 -5.43 11.11 1.01
CA ASP A 321 -4.46 10.88 2.06
C ASP A 321 -4.07 9.41 2.03
N LEU A 322 -2.79 9.11 1.82
CA LEU A 322 -2.28 7.73 1.74
C LEU A 322 -2.52 6.89 3.02
N ALA A 323 -2.71 7.55 4.16
CA ALA A 323 -2.94 6.87 5.43
C ALA A 323 -4.42 6.66 5.75
N ASN A 324 -5.32 7.53 5.23
CA ASN A 324 -6.73 7.60 5.62
C ASN A 324 -7.70 7.46 4.45
N GLY A 325 -7.22 7.16 3.25
CA GLY A 325 -8.03 7.02 2.04
C GLY A 325 -8.29 8.34 1.31
N GLY A 326 -9.16 8.29 0.28
CA GLY A 326 -9.51 9.43 -0.55
C GLY A 326 -10.99 9.79 -0.43
N HIS A 327 -11.32 11.06 -0.71
CA HIS A 327 -12.69 11.56 -0.74
C HIS A 327 -12.94 12.41 -1.98
N ALA A 328 -14.14 12.25 -2.54
CA ALA A 328 -14.65 13.08 -3.63
C ALA A 328 -15.82 13.93 -3.12
N PHE A 329 -15.90 15.15 -3.61
CA PHE A 329 -16.95 16.12 -3.29
C PHE A 329 -17.12 17.12 -4.44
N VAL A 330 -18.12 18.01 -4.35
CA VAL A 330 -18.41 18.96 -5.41
C VAL A 330 -18.05 20.38 -4.97
N LEU A 331 -17.30 21.10 -5.83
CA LEU A 331 -17.11 22.54 -5.71
C LEU A 331 -18.12 23.24 -6.63
N CYS A 332 -18.96 24.12 -6.10
CA CYS A 332 -20.06 24.68 -6.89
C CYS A 332 -20.43 26.16 -6.60
N GLY A 333 -19.60 26.88 -5.85
CA GLY A 333 -19.78 28.30 -5.54
C GLY A 333 -18.50 28.89 -4.96
N TYR A 334 -18.40 30.22 -4.86
CA TYR A 334 -17.32 30.89 -4.13
C TYR A 334 -17.77 32.26 -3.64
N ASN A 335 -17.13 32.75 -2.59
CA ASN A 335 -17.39 34.08 -2.03
C ASN A 335 -16.25 35.08 -2.35
N SER A 336 -16.45 36.33 -2.06
CA SER A 336 -15.47 37.44 -2.29
C SER A 336 -14.17 37.27 -1.50
N ASP A 337 -14.15 36.42 -0.47
CA ASP A 337 -12.95 36.11 0.29
C ASP A 337 -12.15 34.94 -0.30
N GLY A 338 -12.60 34.37 -1.42
CA GLY A 338 -11.93 33.25 -2.10
C GLY A 338 -12.24 31.88 -1.53
N LYS A 339 -13.16 31.79 -0.56
CA LYS A 339 -13.61 30.48 -0.08
C LYS A 339 -14.60 29.86 -1.05
N VAL A 340 -14.48 28.58 -1.26
CA VAL A 340 -15.26 27.80 -2.23
C VAL A 340 -16.36 27.04 -1.48
N TRP A 341 -17.57 27.06 -2.05
CA TRP A 341 -18.66 26.22 -1.54
C TRP A 341 -18.40 24.77 -1.88
N ILE A 342 -18.34 23.95 -0.83
CA ILE A 342 -18.19 22.49 -0.93
C ILE A 342 -19.53 21.83 -0.58
N ASN A 343 -20.00 20.98 -1.49
CA ASN A 343 -21.03 19.98 -1.22
C ASN A 343 -20.32 18.64 -1.02
N TRP A 344 -20.35 18.15 0.22
CA TRP A 344 -19.59 16.98 0.62
C TRP A 344 -20.19 15.64 0.18
N GLY A 345 -21.44 15.60 -0.29
CA GLY A 345 -22.13 14.37 -0.65
C GLY A 345 -22.55 13.52 0.56
N TRP A 346 -22.94 14.16 1.66
CA TRP A 346 -23.33 13.56 2.93
C TRP A 346 -24.64 14.17 3.47
N ASN A 347 -25.71 14.13 2.66
CA ASN A 347 -27.03 14.67 3.00
C ASN A 347 -26.99 16.14 3.49
N GLY A 348 -26.11 16.95 2.88
CA GLY A 348 -25.92 18.36 3.25
C GLY A 348 -25.07 18.61 4.49
N SER A 349 -24.65 17.55 5.19
CA SER A 349 -23.84 17.67 6.40
C SER A 349 -22.49 18.33 6.09
N ALA A 350 -22.16 19.39 6.80
CA ALA A 350 -21.00 20.23 6.64
C ALA A 350 -20.90 21.03 5.33
N ASP A 351 -21.91 21.04 4.47
CA ASP A 351 -21.90 21.87 3.26
C ASP A 351 -21.67 23.34 3.63
N GLY A 352 -20.74 24.02 2.93
CA GLY A 352 -20.34 25.34 3.32
C GLY A 352 -19.17 25.92 2.53
N TYR A 353 -18.68 27.09 2.96
CA TYR A 353 -17.56 27.80 2.35
C TYR A 353 -16.23 27.46 3.07
N TYR A 354 -15.25 26.97 2.32
CA TYR A 354 -13.96 26.54 2.84
C TYR A 354 -12.80 27.02 1.98
N ASP A 355 -11.64 27.25 2.59
CA ASP A 355 -10.41 27.57 1.90
C ASP A 355 -9.80 26.28 1.34
N ILE A 356 -10.08 26.00 0.07
CA ILE A 356 -9.59 24.78 -0.60
C ILE A 356 -8.12 24.91 -1.02
N ALA A 357 -7.62 26.10 -1.27
CA ALA A 357 -6.23 26.34 -1.62
C ALA A 357 -5.29 26.10 -0.42
N LEU A 358 -5.79 26.28 0.81
CA LEU A 358 -5.06 26.00 2.04
C LEU A 358 -4.65 24.51 2.15
N LEU A 359 -5.31 23.60 1.46
CA LEU A 359 -4.94 22.18 1.48
C LEU A 359 -3.58 21.89 0.85
N ASN A 360 -2.95 22.88 0.21
CA ASN A 360 -1.70 22.65 -0.51
C ASN A 360 -0.84 23.91 -0.70
N PRO A 361 -0.33 24.53 0.36
CA PRO A 361 0.57 25.67 0.21
C PRO A 361 1.95 25.21 -0.28
N LYS A 362 2.55 25.98 -1.21
CA LYS A 362 3.91 25.74 -1.76
C LYS A 362 5.01 25.67 -0.68
N SER A 363 4.75 26.24 0.50
CA SER A 363 5.70 26.30 1.60
C SER A 363 5.76 25.02 2.44
N SER A 364 4.76 24.15 2.34
CA SER A 364 4.71 22.91 3.11
C SER A 364 5.35 21.79 2.30
N GLY A 365 6.38 21.16 2.81
CA GLY A 365 6.91 19.92 2.25
C GLY A 365 5.94 18.73 2.39
N LEU A 366 4.64 18.99 2.63
CA LEU A 366 3.61 18.00 2.83
C LEU A 366 3.21 17.34 1.50
N LYS A 367 3.08 16.02 1.55
CA LYS A 367 2.76 15.16 0.40
C LYS A 367 1.31 15.26 -0.10
N PHE A 368 0.46 16.09 0.51
CA PHE A 368 -0.94 16.30 0.08
C PHE A 368 -1.08 16.90 -1.32
N SER A 369 -0.07 17.68 -1.76
CA SER A 369 -0.05 18.26 -3.10
C SER A 369 -0.01 17.24 -4.23
N SER A 370 0.40 16.02 -3.94
CA SER A 370 0.61 14.98 -4.97
C SER A 370 -0.66 14.24 -5.36
N TYR A 371 -1.75 14.39 -4.61
CA TYR A 371 -2.94 13.55 -4.75
C TYR A 371 -4.25 14.35 -4.65
N GLN A 372 -4.28 15.55 -5.22
CA GLN A 372 -5.50 16.31 -5.42
C GLN A 372 -5.78 16.42 -6.91
N ASP A 373 -7.00 16.10 -7.30
CA ASP A 373 -7.45 16.10 -8.68
C ASP A 373 -8.81 16.78 -8.75
N MET A 374 -9.16 17.29 -9.93
CA MET A 374 -10.52 17.72 -10.21
C MET A 374 -10.93 17.32 -11.62
N ILE A 375 -12.22 17.04 -11.81
CA ILE A 375 -12.82 16.94 -13.12
C ILE A 375 -13.51 18.28 -13.40
N ILE A 376 -13.11 18.91 -14.48
CA ILE A 376 -13.62 20.20 -14.99
C ILE A 376 -14.31 20.01 -16.34
N GLY A 377 -14.95 21.06 -16.84
CA GLY A 377 -15.54 21.06 -18.17
C GLY A 377 -16.91 20.38 -18.24
N PHE A 378 -17.64 20.28 -17.13
CA PHE A 378 -19.02 19.78 -17.10
C PHE A 378 -19.97 20.78 -17.76
N GLY A 379 -20.04 20.77 -19.09
CA GLY A 379 -21.00 21.58 -19.82
C GLY A 379 -22.01 20.70 -20.56
N GLY A 380 -23.30 20.81 -20.24
CA GLY A 380 -24.38 20.09 -20.96
C GLY A 380 -24.65 20.57 -22.36
N LYS A 381 -24.05 21.67 -22.80
CA LYS A 381 -24.04 22.11 -24.21
C LYS A 381 -22.60 22.07 -24.71
N PRO A 382 -22.35 21.55 -25.90
CA PRO A 382 -21.02 21.64 -26.51
C PRO A 382 -20.59 23.12 -26.49
N VAL A 383 -19.43 23.41 -25.87
CA VAL A 383 -18.73 24.66 -26.20
C VAL A 383 -18.63 24.68 -27.72
N ASP A 384 -18.78 25.83 -28.35
CA ASP A 384 -18.69 26.00 -29.79
C ASP A 384 -17.27 25.55 -30.23
N THR A 385 -17.12 24.23 -30.43
CA THR A 385 -15.84 23.60 -30.71
C THR A 385 -15.69 23.44 -32.21
N VAL A 386 -14.49 23.69 -32.71
CA VAL A 386 -14.15 23.63 -34.11
C VAL A 386 -13.50 22.30 -34.46
N LYS A 387 -13.90 21.69 -35.56
CA LYS A 387 -13.20 20.58 -36.20
C LYS A 387 -12.41 21.18 -37.37
N ASP A 388 -11.11 20.93 -37.38
CA ASP A 388 -10.23 21.48 -38.41
C ASP A 388 -9.35 20.42 -39.03
N THR A 389 -9.09 20.60 -40.33
CA THR A 389 -8.18 19.76 -41.11
C THR A 389 -7.18 20.67 -41.83
N VAL A 390 -5.92 20.53 -41.44
CA VAL A 390 -4.85 21.42 -41.90
C VAL A 390 -3.79 20.61 -42.66
N THR A 391 -3.36 21.14 -43.79
CA THR A 391 -2.26 20.56 -44.56
C THR A 391 -1.02 21.43 -44.42
N VAL A 392 0.00 20.89 -43.83
CA VAL A 392 1.30 21.54 -43.64
C VAL A 392 2.14 21.36 -44.91
N ALA A 393 2.25 22.40 -45.70
CA ALA A 393 3.02 22.39 -46.95
C ALA A 393 4.54 22.46 -46.67
N SER A 394 4.95 23.19 -45.62
CA SER A 394 6.34 23.30 -45.18
C SER A 394 6.43 22.96 -43.69
N PRO A 395 7.31 22.03 -43.28
CA PRO A 395 7.45 21.64 -41.85
C PRO A 395 7.76 22.86 -40.98
N GLY A 396 7.10 22.94 -39.80
CA GLY A 396 7.27 24.02 -38.83
C GLY A 396 6.31 25.20 -39.01
N THR A 397 5.31 25.11 -39.88
CA THR A 397 4.40 26.24 -40.17
C THR A 397 2.96 26.05 -39.69
N LEU A 398 2.66 24.96 -38.96
CA LEU A 398 1.30 24.65 -38.49
C LEU A 398 0.70 25.79 -37.65
N ASN A 399 1.50 26.49 -36.85
CA ASN A 399 1.07 27.63 -36.04
C ASN A 399 0.65 28.84 -36.87
N THR A 400 1.08 28.98 -38.10
CA THR A 400 0.66 30.08 -39.01
C THR A 400 -0.63 29.74 -39.75
N LEU A 401 -1.03 28.48 -39.77
CA LEU A 401 -2.22 27.96 -40.46
C LEU A 401 -3.45 27.91 -39.58
N ILE A 402 -3.28 27.95 -38.27
CA ILE A 402 -4.35 27.92 -37.27
C ILE A 402 -4.38 29.27 -36.54
N PRO A 403 -5.45 30.07 -36.62
CA PRO A 403 -5.60 31.32 -35.92
C PRO A 403 -5.56 31.12 -34.38
N ASP A 404 -4.94 32.07 -33.66
CA ASP A 404 -4.83 32.05 -32.18
C ASP A 404 -6.18 31.89 -31.49
N SER A 405 -7.24 32.51 -32.05
CA SER A 405 -8.62 32.42 -31.55
C SER A 405 -9.20 31.00 -31.57
N LEU A 406 -8.60 30.06 -32.32
CA LEU A 406 -9.03 28.68 -32.43
C LEU A 406 -8.23 27.73 -31.53
N VAL A 407 -7.04 28.12 -31.10
CA VAL A 407 -6.11 27.25 -30.34
C VAL A 407 -6.79 26.57 -29.15
N THR A 408 -7.62 27.31 -28.39
CA THR A 408 -8.34 26.76 -27.23
C THR A 408 -9.70 26.13 -27.55
N ARG A 409 -10.17 26.26 -28.80
CA ARG A 409 -11.52 25.84 -29.23
C ARG A 409 -11.54 24.61 -30.12
N ILE A 410 -10.40 24.20 -30.70
CA ILE A 410 -10.31 23.01 -31.54
C ILE A 410 -10.55 21.76 -30.68
N SER A 411 -11.56 20.98 -31.06
CA SER A 411 -11.88 19.68 -30.45
C SER A 411 -11.39 18.47 -31.26
N LEU A 412 -11.34 18.64 -32.58
CA LEU A 412 -10.73 17.68 -33.47
C LEU A 412 -9.75 18.42 -34.40
N LEU A 413 -8.52 17.96 -34.43
CA LEU A 413 -7.48 18.43 -35.34
C LEU A 413 -6.98 17.27 -36.19
N LYS A 414 -7.13 17.37 -37.51
CA LYS A 414 -6.45 16.50 -38.46
C LYS A 414 -5.31 17.28 -39.11
N VAL A 415 -4.10 16.71 -39.10
CA VAL A 415 -2.91 17.30 -39.69
C VAL A 415 -2.41 16.40 -40.80
N ASN A 416 -2.25 16.97 -41.98
CA ASN A 416 -1.68 16.30 -43.16
C ASN A 416 -0.32 16.94 -43.52
N GLY A 417 0.52 16.21 -44.25
CA GLY A 417 1.80 16.71 -44.75
C GLY A 417 2.98 16.44 -43.79
N ASN A 418 4.09 17.11 -44.05
CA ASN A 418 5.31 16.91 -43.25
C ASN A 418 5.30 17.84 -42.02
N ILE A 419 5.49 17.25 -40.86
CA ILE A 419 5.53 17.97 -39.56
C ILE A 419 6.85 17.72 -38.85
N ASN A 420 7.39 18.78 -38.22
CA ASN A 420 8.64 18.70 -37.46
C ASN A 420 8.44 19.08 -35.99
N SER A 421 9.55 19.33 -35.25
CA SER A 421 9.54 19.70 -33.83
C SER A 421 8.69 20.92 -33.51
N THR A 422 8.73 21.97 -34.38
CA THR A 422 7.96 23.20 -34.19
C THR A 422 6.45 22.92 -34.29
N ASP A 423 6.04 22.04 -35.21
CA ASP A 423 4.65 21.64 -35.37
C ASP A 423 4.19 20.76 -34.19
N ILE A 424 5.04 19.85 -33.71
CA ILE A 424 4.75 19.04 -32.52
C ILE A 424 4.63 19.92 -31.28
N LYS A 425 5.47 20.96 -31.12
CA LYS A 425 5.35 21.96 -30.07
C LYS A 425 3.96 22.64 -30.09
N PHE A 426 3.50 23.04 -31.26
CA PHE A 426 2.21 23.68 -31.42
C PHE A 426 1.03 22.72 -31.22
N ILE A 427 1.15 21.46 -31.67
CA ILE A 427 0.15 20.42 -31.39
C ILE A 427 0.04 20.17 -29.89
N ARG A 428 1.17 20.15 -29.17
CA ARG A 428 1.16 20.03 -27.69
C ARG A 428 0.45 21.20 -27.03
N LEU A 429 0.66 22.43 -27.51
CA LEU A 429 -0.03 23.63 -27.03
C LEU A 429 -1.54 23.51 -27.21
N ILE A 430 -2.01 23.13 -28.39
CA ILE A 430 -3.44 22.88 -28.66
C ILE A 430 -3.97 21.73 -27.81
N ALA A 431 -3.13 20.73 -27.51
CA ALA A 431 -3.47 19.60 -26.64
C ALA A 431 -3.41 19.92 -25.14
N GLY A 432 -3.07 21.17 -24.79
CA GLY A 432 -3.10 21.64 -23.40
C GLY A 432 -1.77 21.62 -22.65
N TYR A 433 -0.62 21.62 -23.36
CA TYR A 433 0.72 21.62 -22.73
C TYR A 433 1.74 22.46 -23.54
N ASP A 434 2.49 23.30 -22.87
CA ASP A 434 3.58 24.07 -23.48
C ASP A 434 4.89 23.22 -23.62
N ASP A 435 5.94 23.87 -24.12
CA ASP A 435 7.26 23.25 -24.29
C ASP A 435 8.02 22.99 -22.98
N LYS A 436 7.51 23.46 -21.84
CA LYS A 436 8.02 23.19 -20.49
C LYS A 436 7.12 22.22 -19.71
N ASN A 437 6.22 21.55 -20.43
CA ASN A 437 5.22 20.64 -19.89
C ASN A 437 4.27 21.28 -18.85
N LYS A 438 4.07 22.60 -18.93
CA LYS A 438 3.03 23.31 -18.18
C LYS A 438 1.70 23.18 -18.90
N THR A 439 0.63 23.06 -18.13
CA THR A 439 -0.71 22.94 -18.67
C THR A 439 -1.20 24.28 -19.24
N THR A 440 -1.92 24.20 -20.35
CA THR A 440 -2.60 25.30 -21.02
C THR A 440 -4.08 24.98 -21.24
N HIS A 441 -4.89 25.97 -21.58
CA HIS A 441 -6.29 25.72 -21.93
C HIS A 441 -6.38 24.96 -23.26
N SER A 442 -7.20 23.90 -23.29
CA SER A 442 -7.38 23.06 -24.47
C SER A 442 -8.79 22.48 -24.53
N SER A 443 -9.31 22.36 -25.75
CA SER A 443 -10.52 21.59 -26.05
C SER A 443 -10.22 20.33 -26.90
N LEU A 444 -8.95 20.11 -27.28
CA LEU A 444 -8.57 19.03 -28.20
C LEU A 444 -8.83 17.67 -27.59
N SER A 445 -9.68 16.89 -28.24
CA SER A 445 -10.03 15.52 -27.85
C SER A 445 -9.62 14.48 -28.86
N VAL A 446 -9.61 14.85 -30.14
CA VAL A 446 -9.24 13.96 -31.22
C VAL A 446 -8.10 14.59 -31.99
N LEU A 447 -6.97 13.88 -32.02
CA LEU A 447 -5.82 14.24 -32.85
C LEU A 447 -5.62 13.17 -33.93
N ASP A 448 -5.74 13.55 -35.21
CA ASP A 448 -5.52 12.67 -36.34
C ASP A 448 -4.25 13.09 -37.09
N LEU A 449 -3.18 12.31 -36.94
CA LEU A 449 -1.91 12.45 -37.63
C LEU A 449 -1.73 11.36 -38.69
N SER A 450 -2.76 10.59 -39.02
CA SER A 450 -2.66 9.42 -39.92
C SER A 450 -2.05 9.73 -41.29
N ASP A 451 -2.27 10.94 -41.80
CA ASP A 451 -1.78 11.41 -43.08
C ASP A 451 -0.65 12.47 -42.96
N ALA A 452 -0.06 12.57 -41.74
CA ALA A 452 1.14 13.33 -41.51
C ALA A 452 2.40 12.47 -41.60
N ASN A 453 3.54 13.08 -41.91
CA ASN A 453 4.86 12.46 -41.84
C ASN A 453 5.73 13.25 -40.86
N ILE A 454 6.29 12.57 -39.87
CA ILE A 454 7.21 13.20 -38.94
C ILE A 454 8.59 13.27 -39.60
N VAL A 455 9.13 14.51 -39.67
CA VAL A 455 10.47 14.78 -40.22
C VAL A 455 11.35 15.44 -39.17
N ALA A 456 12.66 15.27 -39.27
CA ALA A 456 13.62 15.92 -38.41
C ALA A 456 13.63 17.45 -38.56
N GLY A 457 14.07 18.18 -37.55
CA GLY A 457 14.26 19.62 -37.57
C GLY A 457 13.24 20.44 -36.78
N GLY A 458 13.36 21.74 -36.83
CA GLY A 458 12.52 22.69 -36.08
C GLY A 458 12.98 22.93 -34.65
N ASP A 459 12.29 23.83 -33.96
CA ASP A 459 12.56 24.17 -32.56
C ASP A 459 12.14 23.04 -31.62
N ALA A 460 12.81 22.93 -30.48
CA ALA A 460 12.49 21.91 -29.50
C ALA A 460 11.02 21.96 -29.06
N TYR A 461 10.35 20.81 -29.12
CA TYR A 461 8.94 20.67 -28.70
C TYR A 461 8.78 20.49 -27.20
N LEU A 462 9.86 20.06 -26.51
CA LEU A 462 9.89 19.89 -25.06
C LEU A 462 11.29 20.20 -24.52
N ILE A 463 11.35 21.00 -23.46
CA ILE A 463 12.58 21.45 -22.80
C ILE A 463 12.52 21.04 -21.34
N GLU A 464 13.48 20.24 -20.87
CA GLU A 464 13.59 19.80 -19.48
C GLU A 464 15.01 19.99 -18.96
N GLY A 465 15.17 20.97 -18.11
CA GLY A 465 16.50 21.40 -17.69
C GLY A 465 17.36 21.76 -18.91
N ASP A 466 18.49 21.11 -19.05
CA ASP A 466 19.41 21.32 -20.19
C ASP A 466 19.09 20.46 -21.42
N LYS A 467 18.05 19.59 -21.34
CA LYS A 467 17.67 18.69 -22.43
C LYS A 467 16.59 19.33 -23.30
N SER A 468 16.87 19.45 -24.59
CA SER A 468 15.95 19.91 -25.63
C SER A 468 15.60 18.75 -26.56
N LEU A 469 14.31 18.41 -26.66
CA LEU A 469 13.82 17.30 -27.47
C LEU A 469 13.35 17.80 -28.83
N THR A 470 13.83 17.13 -29.90
CA THR A 470 13.48 17.39 -31.30
C THR A 470 13.02 16.13 -32.00
N THR A 471 12.38 16.30 -33.15
CA THR A 471 11.88 15.18 -33.98
C THR A 471 12.99 14.48 -34.74
N VAL A 472 12.75 13.22 -35.04
CA VAL A 472 13.54 12.35 -35.96
C VAL A 472 12.59 11.77 -36.99
N ASP A 473 13.09 11.53 -38.19
CA ASP A 473 12.28 11.03 -39.33
C ASP A 473 11.55 9.73 -38.99
N ASN A 474 10.26 9.72 -39.21
CA ASN A 474 9.38 8.56 -39.02
C ASN A 474 9.40 7.95 -37.60
N VAL A 475 9.80 8.71 -36.58
CA VAL A 475 9.78 8.30 -35.18
C VAL A 475 8.76 9.16 -34.42
N LEU A 476 7.82 8.54 -33.70
CA LEU A 476 6.99 9.31 -32.78
C LEU A 476 7.89 9.86 -31.68
N PRO A 477 7.95 11.20 -31.47
CA PRO A 477 8.98 11.77 -30.63
C PRO A 477 8.89 11.35 -29.16
N GLU A 478 10.04 11.33 -28.48
CA GLU A 478 10.13 11.04 -27.04
C GLU A 478 9.19 11.97 -26.26
N ARG A 479 8.27 11.39 -25.47
CA ARG A 479 7.27 12.12 -24.66
C ARG A 479 6.42 13.16 -25.41
N ALA A 480 6.23 12.96 -26.72
CA ALA A 480 5.44 13.87 -27.56
C ALA A 480 4.06 14.17 -26.97
N PHE A 481 3.40 13.14 -26.42
CA PHE A 481 2.07 13.26 -25.79
C PHE A 481 2.08 12.84 -24.33
N TYR A 482 3.23 12.85 -23.67
CA TYR A 482 3.35 12.51 -22.26
C TYR A 482 2.46 13.42 -21.42
N ASN A 483 1.62 12.81 -20.57
CA ASN A 483 0.70 13.49 -19.64
C ASN A 483 -0.42 14.34 -20.32
N VAL A 484 -0.61 14.22 -21.63
CA VAL A 484 -1.67 14.96 -22.36
C VAL A 484 -3.03 14.35 -22.04
N SER A 485 -3.61 14.75 -20.91
CA SER A 485 -4.84 14.16 -20.34
C SER A 485 -6.13 14.51 -21.09
N GLY A 486 -6.12 15.46 -22.04
CA GLY A 486 -7.29 15.87 -22.82
C GLY A 486 -7.62 14.99 -24.02
N LEU A 487 -6.66 14.20 -24.53
CA LEU A 487 -6.86 13.39 -25.73
C LEU A 487 -7.68 12.13 -25.43
N ASN A 488 -8.77 11.94 -26.18
CA ASN A 488 -9.59 10.72 -26.15
C ASN A 488 -9.23 9.79 -27.29
N LYS A 489 -8.93 10.35 -28.47
CA LYS A 489 -8.55 9.58 -29.66
C LYS A 489 -7.27 10.12 -30.27
N LEU A 490 -6.35 9.23 -30.59
CA LEU A 490 -5.08 9.54 -31.22
C LEU A 490 -4.85 8.59 -32.41
N TYR A 491 -4.72 9.16 -33.61
CA TYR A 491 -4.33 8.44 -34.82
C TYR A 491 -2.88 8.78 -35.12
N LEU A 492 -2.02 7.79 -35.21
CA LEU A 492 -0.59 7.96 -35.44
C LEU A 492 -0.25 7.91 -36.94
N PRO A 493 0.86 8.55 -37.35
CA PRO A 493 1.27 8.59 -38.76
C PRO A 493 1.48 7.19 -39.36
N LYS A 494 0.93 6.95 -40.56
CA LYS A 494 1.10 5.69 -41.31
C LYS A 494 2.56 5.37 -41.62
N THR A 495 3.37 6.41 -41.81
CA THR A 495 4.81 6.30 -42.15
C THR A 495 5.71 6.04 -40.93
N MET A 496 5.18 6.15 -39.72
CA MET A 496 5.93 5.94 -38.48
C MET A 496 6.52 4.52 -38.39
N LYS A 497 7.80 4.42 -38.01
CA LYS A 497 8.54 3.15 -37.90
C LYS A 497 8.76 2.73 -36.43
N SER A 498 8.98 3.71 -35.52
CA SER A 498 9.28 3.46 -34.13
C SER A 498 8.78 4.57 -33.20
N PHE A 499 9.04 4.41 -31.89
CA PHE A 499 8.60 5.31 -30.83
C PHE A 499 9.77 5.78 -29.99
N GLY A 500 9.76 7.07 -29.64
CA GLY A 500 10.58 7.58 -28.55
C GLY A 500 10.05 7.15 -27.19
N LYS A 501 10.91 7.21 -26.18
CA LYS A 501 10.57 6.82 -24.80
C LYS A 501 9.39 7.64 -24.29
N GLY A 502 8.42 6.96 -23.69
CA GLY A 502 7.26 7.61 -23.07
C GLY A 502 6.39 8.43 -24.04
N ALA A 503 6.45 8.16 -25.37
CA ALA A 503 5.74 8.95 -26.37
C ALA A 503 4.25 9.17 -26.05
N PHE A 504 3.59 8.22 -25.41
CA PHE A 504 2.19 8.31 -24.90
C PHE A 504 2.06 7.95 -23.42
N GLY A 505 3.10 8.09 -22.66
CA GLY A 505 3.03 7.84 -21.22
C GLY A 505 1.98 8.73 -20.56
N ARG A 506 1.14 8.15 -19.68
CA ARG A 506 0.13 8.87 -18.88
C ARG A 506 -0.98 9.58 -19.69
N LEU A 507 -1.38 9.02 -20.82
CA LEU A 507 -2.58 9.47 -21.55
C LEU A 507 -3.85 8.91 -20.90
N VAL A 508 -4.11 9.27 -19.65
CA VAL A 508 -5.16 8.69 -18.79
C VAL A 508 -6.59 8.82 -19.34
N SER A 509 -6.84 9.70 -20.29
CA SER A 509 -8.16 9.90 -20.90
C SER A 509 -8.34 9.26 -22.27
N LEU A 510 -7.32 8.55 -22.75
CA LEU A 510 -7.35 7.99 -24.09
C LEU A 510 -8.29 6.78 -24.15
N ASP A 511 -9.31 6.84 -25.00
CA ASP A 511 -10.25 5.75 -25.24
C ASP A 511 -9.83 4.92 -26.48
N SER A 512 -9.12 5.54 -27.42
CA SER A 512 -8.74 4.91 -28.68
C SER A 512 -7.36 5.38 -29.16
N LEU A 513 -6.49 4.44 -29.43
CA LEU A 513 -5.17 4.65 -30.02
C LEU A 513 -5.05 3.83 -31.31
N TYR A 514 -4.89 4.51 -32.41
CA TYR A 514 -4.75 3.91 -33.76
C TYR A 514 -3.28 3.92 -34.15
N ILE A 515 -2.64 2.76 -34.05
CA ILE A 515 -1.24 2.54 -34.38
C ILE A 515 -1.15 1.79 -35.71
N PRO A 516 -0.40 2.29 -36.71
CA PRO A 516 -0.16 1.56 -37.91
C PRO A 516 0.62 0.27 -37.64
N THR A 517 0.26 -0.81 -38.33
CA THR A 517 0.95 -2.11 -38.24
C THR A 517 1.51 -2.48 -39.60
N GLY A 518 2.55 -3.29 -39.64
CA GLY A 518 3.20 -3.73 -40.86
C GLY A 518 4.58 -4.33 -40.63
N ALA A 519 5.11 -5.03 -41.58
CA ALA A 519 6.43 -5.68 -41.51
C ALA A 519 7.61 -4.67 -41.51
N ASP A 520 7.35 -3.41 -41.90
CA ASP A 520 8.32 -2.32 -41.91
C ASP A 520 8.46 -1.64 -40.55
N LYS A 521 7.70 -2.08 -39.55
CA LYS A 521 7.68 -1.48 -38.20
C LYS A 521 8.71 -2.15 -37.29
N GLU A 522 9.39 -1.34 -36.48
CA GLU A 522 10.33 -1.78 -35.45
C GLU A 522 9.61 -2.20 -34.15
N TYR A 523 8.30 -2.39 -34.23
CA TYR A 523 7.44 -2.76 -33.08
C TYR A 523 6.31 -3.68 -33.50
N VAL A 524 5.79 -4.38 -32.49
CA VAL A 524 4.56 -5.16 -32.60
C VAL A 524 3.60 -4.79 -31.48
N VAL A 525 2.31 -4.88 -31.74
CA VAL A 525 1.25 -4.62 -30.75
C VAL A 525 0.57 -5.93 -30.43
N MET A 526 0.59 -6.33 -29.17
CA MET A 526 -0.10 -7.51 -28.68
C MET A 526 -0.85 -7.14 -27.38
N ASP A 527 -2.15 -7.44 -27.36
CA ASP A 527 -3.00 -7.22 -26.18
C ASP A 527 -2.91 -5.77 -25.61
N LYS A 528 -2.90 -4.77 -26.49
CA LYS A 528 -2.75 -3.34 -26.14
C LYS A 528 -1.42 -2.98 -25.46
N VAL A 529 -0.41 -3.84 -25.57
CA VAL A 529 0.98 -3.58 -25.17
C VAL A 529 1.84 -3.54 -26.43
N ILE A 530 2.74 -2.58 -26.50
CA ILE A 530 3.62 -2.34 -27.64
C ILE A 530 5.01 -2.84 -27.27
N TYR A 531 5.52 -3.75 -28.07
CA TYR A 531 6.86 -4.34 -27.90
C TYR A 531 7.75 -3.93 -29.08
N ASN A 532 9.06 -4.02 -28.91
CA ASN A 532 9.96 -4.02 -30.05
C ASN A 532 9.72 -5.27 -30.94
N ALA A 533 10.24 -5.29 -32.15
CA ALA A 533 9.93 -6.32 -33.13
C ALA A 533 10.19 -7.76 -32.70
N ASP A 534 11.23 -8.00 -31.86
CA ASP A 534 11.58 -9.32 -31.32
C ASP A 534 10.91 -9.62 -29.95
N THR A 535 10.03 -8.75 -29.47
CA THR A 535 9.28 -8.85 -28.21
C THR A 535 10.14 -8.92 -26.95
N THR A 536 11.40 -8.52 -27.01
CA THR A 536 12.30 -8.52 -25.84
C THR A 536 12.11 -7.30 -24.93
N ASN A 537 11.53 -6.22 -25.45
CA ASN A 537 11.33 -4.97 -24.72
C ASN A 537 9.87 -4.52 -24.79
N VAL A 538 9.31 -4.13 -23.64
CA VAL A 538 8.06 -3.36 -23.59
C VAL A 538 8.38 -1.90 -23.87
N LEU A 539 7.82 -1.33 -24.93
CA LEU A 539 8.01 0.05 -25.33
C LEU A 539 6.97 0.98 -24.74
N ALA A 540 5.70 0.57 -24.78
CA ALA A 540 4.58 1.33 -24.22
C ALA A 540 3.36 0.42 -23.98
N THR A 541 2.39 0.92 -23.22
CA THR A 541 1.09 0.27 -22.99
C THR A 541 -0.02 1.27 -23.23
N TYR A 542 -1.14 0.81 -23.76
CA TYR A 542 -2.32 1.64 -23.93
C TYR A 542 -2.87 2.02 -22.56
N SER A 543 -3.18 3.29 -22.33
CA SER A 543 -3.69 3.77 -21.03
C SER A 543 -5.01 3.11 -20.63
N TYR A 544 -5.84 2.75 -21.60
CA TYR A 544 -7.09 2.01 -21.42
C TYR A 544 -6.94 0.49 -21.52
N ARG A 545 -5.75 -0.07 -21.18
CA ARG A 545 -5.55 -1.51 -21.03
C ARG A 545 -6.18 -1.96 -19.72
N GLU A 546 -7.25 -2.71 -19.83
CA GLU A 546 -8.06 -3.20 -18.69
C GLU A 546 -7.58 -4.57 -18.20
N GLY A 547 -7.83 -4.86 -16.93
CA GLY A 547 -7.71 -6.19 -16.36
C GLY A 547 -6.27 -6.67 -16.20
N GLU A 548 -5.98 -7.88 -16.65
CA GLU A 548 -4.70 -8.57 -16.44
C GLU A 548 -3.84 -8.57 -17.70
N VAL A 549 -2.57 -8.27 -17.57
CA VAL A 549 -1.53 -8.41 -18.61
C VAL A 549 -0.50 -9.45 -18.19
N THR A 550 -0.23 -10.41 -19.07
CA THR A 550 0.90 -11.33 -18.96
C THR A 550 1.93 -10.99 -20.03
N LEU A 551 3.09 -10.51 -19.61
CA LEU A 551 4.18 -10.21 -20.54
C LEU A 551 4.80 -11.51 -21.08
N PRO A 552 5.13 -11.57 -22.38
CA PRO A 552 5.78 -12.74 -22.99
C PRO A 552 7.07 -13.17 -22.29
N ALA A 553 7.37 -14.47 -22.33
CA ALA A 553 8.61 -15.01 -21.76
C ALA A 553 9.89 -14.49 -22.44
N THR A 554 9.78 -13.87 -23.59
CA THR A 554 10.88 -13.19 -24.32
C THR A 554 11.28 -11.86 -23.71
N VAL A 555 10.38 -11.22 -22.94
CA VAL A 555 10.61 -9.87 -22.39
C VAL A 555 11.72 -9.88 -21.37
N THR A 556 12.76 -9.11 -21.63
CA THR A 556 13.91 -8.92 -20.74
C THR A 556 13.94 -7.51 -20.13
N LYS A 557 13.20 -6.57 -20.72
CA LYS A 557 13.20 -5.16 -20.30
C LYS A 557 11.82 -4.51 -20.47
N ILE A 558 11.45 -3.71 -19.49
CA ILE A 558 10.39 -2.70 -19.61
C ILE A 558 11.10 -1.35 -19.75
N ASN A 559 10.87 -0.64 -20.82
CA ASN A 559 11.51 0.66 -21.07
C ASN A 559 11.01 1.74 -20.10
N ASP A 560 11.71 2.89 -20.09
CA ASP A 560 11.25 4.08 -19.36
C ASP A 560 9.82 4.41 -19.80
N TYR A 561 8.91 4.60 -18.82
CA TYR A 561 7.48 4.84 -19.03
C TYR A 561 6.71 3.70 -19.73
N GLY A 562 7.30 2.52 -19.92
CA GLY A 562 6.75 1.47 -20.78
C GLY A 562 5.36 0.95 -20.41
N MET A 563 4.97 1.02 -19.16
CA MET A 563 3.63 0.68 -18.66
C MET A 563 2.99 1.83 -17.87
N SER A 564 3.51 3.06 -18.01
CA SER A 564 3.05 4.22 -17.25
C SER A 564 1.67 4.68 -17.71
N GLY A 565 0.79 4.97 -16.74
CA GLY A 565 -0.54 5.51 -16.99
C GLY A 565 -1.56 4.51 -17.53
N ALA A 566 -1.29 3.20 -17.43
CA ALA A 566 -2.29 2.16 -17.70
C ALA A 566 -3.28 2.12 -16.52
N SER A 567 -4.14 3.13 -16.44
CA SER A 567 -4.98 3.43 -15.28
C SER A 567 -6.08 2.40 -15.01
N MET A 568 -6.37 1.51 -15.96
CA MET A 568 -7.38 0.45 -15.84
C MET A 568 -6.74 -0.95 -15.72
N LEU A 569 -5.41 -1.04 -15.71
CA LEU A 569 -4.67 -2.29 -15.52
C LEU A 569 -4.75 -2.72 -14.06
N THR A 570 -5.33 -3.90 -13.78
CA THR A 570 -5.48 -4.40 -12.42
C THR A 570 -4.40 -5.39 -12.02
N ARG A 571 -3.82 -6.12 -12.98
CA ARG A 571 -2.79 -7.13 -12.73
C ARG A 571 -1.72 -7.15 -13.82
N VAL A 572 -0.49 -7.39 -13.40
CA VAL A 572 0.63 -7.61 -14.31
C VAL A 572 1.44 -8.83 -13.89
N ASN A 573 1.70 -9.73 -14.84
CA ASN A 573 2.58 -10.87 -14.68
C ASN A 573 3.91 -10.60 -15.39
N LEU A 574 4.99 -10.53 -14.62
CA LEU A 574 6.34 -10.21 -15.05
C LEU A 574 7.14 -11.50 -15.23
N PRO A 575 7.65 -11.81 -16.45
CA PRO A 575 8.28 -13.09 -16.74
C PRO A 575 9.62 -13.29 -16.04
N ALA A 576 10.05 -14.54 -15.89
CA ALA A 576 11.34 -14.91 -15.30
C ALA A 576 12.56 -14.37 -16.08
N SER A 577 12.39 -14.07 -17.36
CA SER A 577 13.41 -13.50 -18.24
C SER A 577 13.70 -12.02 -17.98
N LEU A 578 12.80 -11.31 -17.27
CA LEU A 578 12.91 -9.88 -17.03
C LEU A 578 14.18 -9.56 -16.22
N LYS A 579 14.94 -8.55 -16.65
CA LYS A 579 16.20 -8.12 -16.03
C LYS A 579 16.18 -6.66 -15.57
N PHE A 580 15.36 -5.82 -16.20
CA PHE A 580 15.33 -4.39 -15.93
C PHE A 580 13.93 -3.80 -16.13
N ILE A 581 13.56 -2.88 -15.22
CA ILE A 581 12.35 -2.06 -15.34
C ILE A 581 12.79 -0.59 -15.32
N GLY A 582 12.44 0.15 -16.37
CA GLY A 582 12.88 1.52 -16.62
C GLY A 582 12.29 2.56 -15.67
N ASN A 583 12.73 3.82 -15.86
CA ASN A 583 12.25 4.95 -15.06
C ASN A 583 10.73 5.13 -15.22
N GLU A 584 10.03 5.37 -14.12
CA GLU A 584 8.59 5.62 -14.08
C GLU A 584 7.74 4.59 -14.87
N ALA A 585 8.24 3.36 -15.03
CA ALA A 585 7.62 2.38 -15.91
C ALA A 585 6.20 1.98 -15.48
N PHE A 586 5.88 2.05 -14.20
CA PHE A 586 4.54 1.79 -13.66
C PHE A 586 3.89 3.04 -13.03
N ALA A 587 4.46 4.24 -13.26
CA ALA A 587 3.91 5.45 -12.66
C ALA A 587 2.46 5.71 -13.11
N GLY A 588 1.58 6.06 -12.16
CA GLY A 588 0.19 6.39 -12.46
C GLY A 588 -0.71 5.19 -12.81
N ASN A 589 -0.33 3.97 -12.46
CA ASN A 589 -1.17 2.78 -12.60
C ASN A 589 -2.08 2.63 -11.37
N TYR A 590 -3.08 3.49 -11.29
CA TYR A 590 -3.91 3.65 -10.09
C TYR A 590 -4.78 2.43 -9.78
N ALA A 591 -5.25 1.69 -10.78
CA ALA A 591 -6.08 0.51 -10.60
C ALA A 591 -5.28 -0.78 -10.35
N LEU A 592 -3.94 -0.71 -10.30
CA LEU A 592 -3.13 -1.91 -10.17
C LEU A 592 -3.24 -2.50 -8.76
N GLU A 593 -3.79 -3.71 -8.68
CA GLU A 593 -4.01 -4.48 -7.45
C GLU A 593 -2.91 -5.51 -7.21
N GLN A 594 -2.32 -6.04 -8.29
CA GLN A 594 -1.37 -7.15 -8.20
C GLN A 594 -0.23 -7.01 -9.20
N ILE A 595 0.99 -7.22 -8.70
CA ILE A 595 2.19 -7.44 -9.51
C ILE A 595 2.68 -8.86 -9.19
N ARG A 596 2.78 -9.74 -10.16
CA ARG A 596 3.32 -11.08 -9.99
C ARG A 596 4.66 -11.21 -10.70
N CYS A 597 5.72 -11.46 -9.94
CA CYS A 597 7.09 -11.61 -10.42
C CYS A 597 7.44 -13.09 -10.51
N TYR A 598 7.86 -13.57 -11.70
CA TYR A 598 8.31 -14.95 -11.90
C TYR A 598 9.83 -15.12 -11.77
N PHE A 599 10.54 -14.09 -11.29
CA PHE A 599 11.99 -14.10 -11.01
C PHE A 599 12.25 -14.15 -9.49
N LYS A 600 13.23 -14.95 -9.06
CA LYS A 600 13.58 -15.14 -7.63
C LYS A 600 14.38 -14.02 -7.02
N ASP A 601 15.13 -13.28 -7.83
CA ASP A 601 15.94 -12.14 -7.42
C ASP A 601 15.30 -10.84 -7.94
N PRO A 602 15.16 -9.81 -7.09
CA PRO A 602 14.63 -8.52 -7.54
C PRO A 602 15.44 -7.98 -8.72
N VAL A 603 14.75 -7.68 -9.83
CA VAL A 603 15.40 -7.09 -11.01
C VAL A 603 15.81 -5.64 -10.75
N ALA A 604 16.78 -5.16 -11.52
CA ALA A 604 17.22 -3.77 -11.44
C ALA A 604 16.09 -2.81 -11.86
N LEU A 605 15.94 -1.74 -11.09
CA LEU A 605 14.93 -0.69 -11.30
C LEU A 605 15.57 0.64 -11.67
N GLY A 606 14.94 1.36 -12.58
CA GLY A 606 15.18 2.76 -12.82
C GLY A 606 14.69 3.63 -11.65
N SER A 607 14.61 4.94 -11.85
CA SER A 607 14.09 5.87 -10.85
C SER A 607 12.57 5.88 -10.84
N LYS A 608 11.96 6.03 -9.64
CA LYS A 608 10.51 6.26 -9.45
C LYS A 608 9.60 5.26 -10.20
N VAL A 609 10.03 3.98 -10.29
CA VAL A 609 9.32 2.96 -11.08
C VAL A 609 7.85 2.86 -10.69
N PHE A 610 7.53 2.89 -9.41
CA PHE A 610 6.19 2.77 -8.86
C PHE A 610 5.67 4.12 -8.31
N ASN A 611 6.02 5.22 -8.97
CA ASN A 611 5.56 6.54 -8.55
C ASN A 611 4.04 6.68 -8.71
N GLU A 612 3.39 7.40 -7.79
CA GLU A 612 1.94 7.65 -7.81
C GLU A 612 1.07 6.38 -7.75
N MET A 613 1.63 5.27 -7.28
CA MET A 613 0.86 4.07 -6.94
C MET A 613 0.71 3.97 -5.43
N ASP A 614 -0.47 3.57 -4.99
CA ASP A 614 -0.68 3.20 -3.59
C ASP A 614 -0.15 1.79 -3.32
N LYS A 615 1.11 1.71 -2.89
CA LYS A 615 1.77 0.44 -2.57
C LYS A 615 1.15 -0.30 -1.37
N SER A 616 0.29 0.39 -0.60
CA SER A 616 -0.43 -0.22 0.51
C SER A 616 -1.61 -1.08 0.04
N SER A 617 -2.15 -0.79 -1.13
CA SER A 617 -3.24 -1.55 -1.76
C SER A 617 -2.74 -2.63 -2.72
N VAL A 618 -1.55 -2.46 -3.32
CA VAL A 618 -0.99 -3.38 -4.31
C VAL A 618 -0.32 -4.58 -3.65
N LYS A 619 -0.69 -5.78 -4.06
CA LYS A 619 -0.05 -7.04 -3.65
C LYS A 619 1.06 -7.43 -4.63
N LEU A 620 2.28 -7.53 -4.13
CA LEU A 620 3.44 -8.00 -4.87
C LEU A 620 3.64 -9.49 -4.60
N TYR A 621 3.37 -10.33 -5.59
CA TYR A 621 3.59 -11.76 -5.51
C TYR A 621 4.99 -12.11 -6.02
N VAL A 622 5.76 -12.84 -5.21
CA VAL A 622 7.14 -13.24 -5.52
C VAL A 622 7.30 -14.75 -5.33
N PRO A 623 8.24 -15.44 -6.01
CA PRO A 623 8.45 -16.87 -5.83
C PRO A 623 8.82 -17.23 -4.39
N ALA A 624 8.44 -18.43 -3.96
CA ALA A 624 8.78 -18.98 -2.64
C ALA A 624 10.29 -18.89 -2.39
N GLY A 625 10.67 -18.44 -1.17
CA GLY A 625 12.07 -18.20 -0.76
C GLY A 625 12.64 -16.83 -1.17
N SER A 626 11.86 -15.97 -1.85
CA SER A 626 12.32 -14.67 -2.35
C SER A 626 12.00 -13.50 -1.43
N LEU A 627 11.09 -13.65 -0.48
CA LEU A 627 10.58 -12.57 0.39
C LEU A 627 11.67 -11.68 0.99
N THR A 628 12.72 -12.30 1.55
CA THR A 628 13.81 -11.57 2.22
C THR A 628 14.59 -10.68 1.26
N LYS A 629 14.76 -11.09 0.00
CA LYS A 629 15.48 -10.34 -1.03
C LYS A 629 14.67 -9.11 -1.44
N PHE A 630 13.38 -9.29 -1.71
CA PHE A 630 12.47 -8.21 -2.10
C PHE A 630 12.26 -7.18 -0.98
N LYS A 631 12.19 -7.59 0.28
CA LYS A 631 12.14 -6.70 1.45
C LYS A 631 13.35 -5.79 1.62
N ARG A 632 14.49 -6.12 1.02
CA ARG A 632 15.73 -5.34 1.10
C ARG A 632 16.00 -4.52 -0.15
N ALA A 633 15.42 -4.89 -1.29
CA ALA A 633 15.68 -4.25 -2.57
C ALA A 633 15.01 -2.87 -2.66
N ALA A 634 15.73 -1.88 -3.21
CA ALA A 634 15.24 -0.51 -3.36
C ALA A 634 13.94 -0.47 -4.16
N GLN A 635 13.00 0.37 -3.78
CA GLN A 635 11.64 0.52 -4.28
C GLN A 635 10.75 -0.74 -4.10
N TRP A 636 11.27 -1.97 -4.25
CA TRP A 636 10.54 -3.20 -3.95
C TRP A 636 10.14 -3.30 -2.47
N LYS A 637 11.04 -2.90 -1.56
CA LYS A 637 10.79 -2.88 -0.11
C LYS A 637 9.58 -2.05 0.30
N ASP A 638 9.19 -1.08 -0.53
CA ASP A 638 8.10 -0.15 -0.22
C ASP A 638 6.71 -0.85 -0.21
N PHE A 639 6.61 -2.07 -0.79
CA PHE A 639 5.43 -2.93 -0.68
C PHE A 639 5.36 -3.70 0.65
N TYR A 640 6.37 -3.57 1.53
CA TYR A 640 6.42 -4.28 2.81
C TYR A 640 6.89 -3.35 3.92
N THR A 641 5.95 -2.82 4.68
CA THR A 641 6.21 -1.93 5.82
C THR A 641 5.63 -2.50 7.10
N VAL A 642 5.76 -1.79 8.21
CA VAL A 642 5.10 -2.16 9.48
C VAL A 642 3.58 -2.14 9.34
N ALA A 643 3.05 -1.16 8.59
CA ALA A 643 1.62 -0.97 8.39
C ALA A 643 1.00 -1.96 7.40
N HIS A 644 1.76 -2.42 6.39
CA HIS A 644 1.26 -3.36 5.38
C HIS A 644 2.35 -4.35 4.97
N LYS A 645 1.95 -5.60 4.72
CA LYS A 645 2.83 -6.73 4.39
C LYS A 645 2.47 -7.28 3.02
N ASN A 646 2.51 -6.44 2.00
CA ASN A 646 1.99 -6.75 0.68
C ASN A 646 2.95 -7.51 -0.23
N ILE A 647 4.15 -7.91 0.24
CA ILE A 647 4.97 -8.89 -0.48
C ILE A 647 4.56 -10.27 -0.02
N ILE A 648 4.01 -11.06 -0.93
CA ILE A 648 3.42 -12.38 -0.69
C ILE A 648 4.18 -13.40 -1.52
N GLU A 649 4.69 -14.46 -0.88
CA GLU A 649 5.28 -15.57 -1.63
C GLU A 649 4.19 -16.40 -2.29
N PHE A 650 4.39 -16.72 -3.57
CA PHE A 650 3.55 -17.64 -4.33
C PHE A 650 4.40 -18.77 -4.88
N GLY A 651 3.75 -19.81 -5.36
CA GLY A 651 4.35 -21.08 -5.65
C GLY A 651 4.42 -21.92 -4.39
N THR A 652 4.79 -23.17 -4.53
CA THR A 652 4.82 -24.11 -3.42
C THR A 652 6.22 -24.31 -2.93
N SER A 653 6.41 -24.21 -1.62
CA SER A 653 7.59 -24.65 -0.92
C SER A 653 7.27 -25.95 -0.22
N LEU A 654 8.02 -27.01 -0.54
CA LEU A 654 7.96 -28.29 0.16
C LEU A 654 9.16 -28.39 1.08
N LYS A 655 8.90 -28.47 2.38
CA LYS A 655 9.94 -28.55 3.42
C LYS A 655 9.86 -29.89 4.14
N VAL A 656 10.97 -30.61 4.16
CA VAL A 656 11.07 -31.85 4.93
C VAL A 656 10.90 -31.54 6.43
N ARG A 657 10.14 -32.35 7.12
CA ARG A 657 10.06 -32.33 8.58
C ARG A 657 11.28 -33.04 9.16
N ASN A 658 11.94 -32.38 10.10
CA ASN A 658 13.04 -33.03 10.82
C ASN A 658 12.53 -34.28 11.54
N ALA A 659 13.37 -35.30 11.54
CA ALA A 659 13.07 -36.58 12.13
C ALA A 659 14.12 -36.92 13.22
N LEU A 660 13.77 -37.88 14.07
CA LEU A 660 14.58 -38.32 15.18
C LEU A 660 14.54 -39.86 15.24
N ARG A 661 15.66 -40.47 15.52
CA ARG A 661 15.78 -41.91 15.93
C ARG A 661 16.97 -42.13 16.82
N ARG A 662 17.01 -43.24 17.48
CA ARG A 662 18.19 -43.69 18.19
C ARG A 662 19.10 -44.54 17.31
N TYR A 663 20.36 -44.56 17.69
CA TYR A 663 21.36 -45.49 17.07
C TYR A 663 20.85 -46.91 17.09
N GLY A 664 20.99 -47.60 15.95
CA GLY A 664 20.52 -48.97 15.78
C GLY A 664 19.05 -49.14 15.37
N GLU A 665 18.27 -48.04 15.35
CA GLU A 665 16.90 -48.08 14.85
C GLU A 665 16.87 -47.86 13.34
N ASN A 666 15.81 -48.31 12.65
CA ASN A 666 15.54 -47.98 11.27
C ASN A 666 15.11 -46.52 11.18
N ASN A 667 15.34 -45.87 10.02
CA ASN A 667 14.84 -44.56 9.78
C ASN A 667 13.30 -44.53 9.85
N PRO A 668 12.70 -43.54 10.50
CA PRO A 668 11.27 -43.39 10.47
C PRO A 668 10.80 -42.99 9.07
N SER A 669 9.52 -43.12 8.78
CA SER A 669 8.92 -42.56 7.57
C SER A 669 9.09 -41.06 7.59
N PHE A 670 9.78 -40.53 6.59
CA PHE A 670 9.99 -39.11 6.47
C PHE A 670 8.72 -38.40 5.95
N GLY A 671 8.48 -37.24 6.46
CA GLY A 671 7.35 -36.42 6.04
C GLY A 671 7.79 -35.02 5.58
N TRP A 672 6.89 -34.33 4.92
CA TRP A 672 7.09 -32.96 4.52
C TRP A 672 5.89 -32.10 4.90
N LYS A 673 6.02 -30.77 4.82
CA LYS A 673 4.93 -29.82 4.85
C LYS A 673 4.94 -29.00 3.58
N THR A 674 3.75 -28.66 3.10
CA THR A 674 3.54 -27.77 1.97
C THR A 674 3.26 -26.37 2.51
N GLU A 675 3.95 -25.36 1.98
CA GLU A 675 3.68 -23.95 2.20
C GLU A 675 3.43 -23.32 0.84
N GLY A 676 2.30 -22.64 0.66
CA GLY A 676 1.87 -22.04 -0.61
C GLY A 676 0.73 -22.80 -1.27
N ASP A 677 0.74 -22.84 -2.60
CA ASP A 677 -0.34 -23.43 -3.41
C ASP A 677 -0.34 -24.97 -3.33
N PHE A 678 -1.48 -25.57 -3.68
CA PHE A 678 -1.60 -27.02 -3.77
C PHE A 678 -0.69 -27.59 -4.87
N VAL A 679 -0.07 -28.74 -4.62
CA VAL A 679 0.71 -29.49 -5.62
C VAL A 679 0.07 -30.85 -5.91
N ASN A 680 0.08 -31.21 -7.21
CA ASN A 680 -0.27 -32.56 -7.64
C ASN A 680 0.97 -33.42 -7.64
N GLY A 681 0.83 -34.66 -7.13
CA GLY A 681 1.94 -35.59 -7.01
C GLY A 681 2.55 -35.61 -5.60
N ARG A 682 3.69 -36.31 -5.48
CA ARG A 682 4.43 -36.48 -4.22
C ARG A 682 5.92 -36.27 -4.45
N PRO A 683 6.61 -35.58 -3.53
CA PRO A 683 8.06 -35.51 -3.56
C PRO A 683 8.66 -36.88 -3.21
N GLU A 684 9.87 -37.08 -3.64
CA GLU A 684 10.71 -38.24 -3.21
C GLU A 684 11.63 -37.74 -2.10
N LEU A 685 11.73 -38.57 -1.03
CA LEU A 685 12.56 -38.30 0.15
C LEU A 685 13.60 -39.38 0.29
N SER A 686 14.86 -39.01 0.49
CA SER A 686 15.96 -39.94 0.71
C SER A 686 16.88 -39.46 1.84
N CYS A 687 17.50 -40.40 2.53
CA CYS A 687 18.50 -40.15 3.55
C CYS A 687 19.52 -41.29 3.55
N GLU A 688 20.80 -40.95 3.51
CA GLU A 688 21.90 -41.92 3.47
C GLU A 688 22.16 -42.60 4.84
N ALA A 689 21.59 -42.09 5.92
CA ALA A 689 21.78 -42.67 7.24
C ALA A 689 21.19 -44.08 7.31
N MET A 690 22.02 -45.04 7.74
CA MET A 690 21.67 -46.43 8.01
C MET A 690 21.52 -46.63 9.53
N PRO A 691 20.93 -47.73 10.00
CA PRO A 691 20.90 -48.05 11.42
C PRO A 691 22.28 -48.04 12.11
N THR A 692 23.34 -48.37 11.34
CA THR A 692 24.74 -48.31 11.79
C THR A 692 25.40 -46.93 11.77
N SER A 693 24.73 -45.92 11.21
CA SER A 693 25.26 -44.56 11.15
C SER A 693 25.40 -43.99 12.55
N PRO A 694 26.57 -43.38 12.90
CA PRO A 694 26.86 -42.87 14.25
C PRO A 694 25.88 -41.77 14.66
N VAL A 695 25.91 -41.46 15.97
CA VAL A 695 25.19 -40.30 16.50
C VAL A 695 25.60 -39.02 15.78
N GLY A 696 24.62 -38.26 15.28
CA GLY A 696 24.86 -37.09 14.45
C GLY A 696 23.62 -36.59 13.72
N LYS A 697 23.81 -35.59 12.86
CA LYS A 697 22.77 -35.06 11.98
C LYS A 697 23.04 -35.46 10.53
N TYR A 698 22.03 -36.00 9.86
CA TYR A 698 22.07 -36.47 8.49
C TYR A 698 21.03 -35.70 7.67
N VAL A 699 21.36 -35.31 6.45
CA VAL A 699 20.43 -34.60 5.57
C VAL A 699 19.37 -35.58 5.08
N ILE A 700 18.11 -35.12 5.13
CA ILE A 700 17.01 -35.76 4.43
C ILE A 700 16.77 -34.96 3.17
N HIS A 701 17.19 -35.50 2.04
CA HIS A 701 17.02 -34.84 0.74
C HIS A 701 15.58 -34.97 0.26
N ILE A 702 15.10 -33.89 -0.38
CA ILE A 702 13.81 -33.85 -1.05
C ILE A 702 14.01 -33.59 -2.54
N SER A 703 13.39 -34.36 -3.39
CA SER A 703 13.40 -34.16 -4.84
C SER A 703 11.97 -34.11 -5.40
N ARG A 704 11.86 -33.76 -6.67
CA ARG A 704 10.57 -33.54 -7.35
C ARG A 704 9.61 -34.73 -7.28
N GLY A 705 10.13 -35.97 -7.35
CA GLY A 705 9.29 -37.15 -7.44
C GLY A 705 8.30 -37.07 -8.61
N THR A 706 7.00 -37.22 -8.31
CA THR A 706 5.90 -37.17 -9.30
C THR A 706 5.23 -35.79 -9.38
N ILE A 707 5.79 -34.73 -8.78
CA ILE A 707 5.20 -33.39 -8.78
C ILE A 707 5.28 -32.79 -10.18
N THR A 708 4.13 -32.32 -10.68
CA THR A 708 3.96 -31.77 -12.02
C THR A 708 4.17 -30.28 -12.13
N GLU A 709 3.95 -29.51 -11.05
CA GLU A 709 4.06 -28.05 -11.04
C GLU A 709 5.50 -27.60 -11.24
N SER A 710 5.69 -26.60 -12.12
CA SER A 710 7.02 -26.10 -12.48
C SER A 710 7.67 -25.24 -11.38
N MET A 711 6.85 -24.51 -10.60
CA MET A 711 7.30 -23.57 -9.57
C MET A 711 7.17 -24.16 -8.17
N VAL A 712 8.05 -25.10 -7.86
CA VAL A 712 8.13 -25.72 -6.54
C VAL A 712 9.55 -25.63 -6.01
N ASP A 713 9.71 -25.07 -4.80
CA ASP A 713 10.97 -25.02 -4.08
C ASP A 713 11.05 -26.17 -3.09
N PHE A 714 12.16 -26.92 -3.12
CA PHE A 714 12.42 -28.07 -2.26
C PHE A 714 13.43 -27.69 -1.19
N HIS A 715 13.12 -27.95 0.06
CA HIS A 715 13.98 -27.69 1.19
C HIS A 715 14.22 -28.98 1.99
N ASP A 716 15.48 -29.36 2.06
CA ASP A 716 15.95 -30.50 2.84
C ASP A 716 15.66 -30.33 4.33
N GLY A 717 15.58 -31.46 5.04
CA GLY A 717 15.51 -31.53 6.50
C GLY A 717 16.65 -32.30 7.07
N TYR A 718 16.56 -32.61 8.35
CA TYR A 718 17.58 -33.38 9.06
C TYR A 718 16.98 -34.52 9.85
N LEU A 719 17.64 -35.69 9.77
CA LEU A 719 17.48 -36.77 10.70
C LEU A 719 18.55 -36.64 11.81
N THR A 720 18.11 -36.54 13.05
CA THR A 720 18.99 -36.61 14.20
C THR A 720 19.06 -38.05 14.70
N VAL A 721 20.25 -38.59 14.76
CA VAL A 721 20.50 -39.89 15.39
C VAL A 721 21.01 -39.62 16.80
N GLU A 722 20.26 -40.04 17.80
CA GLU A 722 20.62 -39.95 19.22
C GLU A 722 21.27 -41.20 19.72
N LYS A 723 21.91 -41.14 20.91
CA LYS A 723 22.52 -42.30 21.56
C LYS A 723 21.46 -43.34 21.89
N ALA A 724 21.80 -44.63 21.63
CA ALA A 724 21.02 -45.73 22.13
C ALA A 724 21.29 -45.93 23.61
N ILE A 725 20.37 -46.57 24.29
CA ILE A 725 20.55 -46.97 25.72
C ILE A 725 21.05 -48.39 25.77
N ALA A 726 22.13 -48.63 26.51
CA ALA A 726 22.69 -49.93 26.81
C ALA A 726 22.80 -50.12 28.32
N GLU A 727 22.76 -51.34 28.78
CA GLU A 727 22.94 -51.71 30.20
C GLU A 727 24.40 -52.06 30.45
N MET A 728 25.05 -51.44 31.44
CA MET A 728 26.42 -51.76 31.86
C MET A 728 26.38 -52.24 33.31
N LYS A 729 26.66 -53.53 33.47
CA LYS A 729 26.67 -54.20 34.80
C LYS A 729 28.09 -54.55 35.19
N ALA A 730 28.48 -54.15 36.45
CA ALA A 730 29.71 -54.69 37.06
C ALA A 730 29.55 -56.20 37.30
N ASP A 731 30.54 -56.98 36.98
CA ASP A 731 30.49 -58.42 37.17
C ASP A 731 30.55 -58.76 38.66
N ASP A 732 29.78 -59.75 39.03
CA ASP A 732 29.81 -60.35 40.42
C ASP A 732 31.18 -61.03 40.66
N LYS A 733 31.72 -60.77 41.83
CA LYS A 733 33.04 -61.32 42.27
C LYS A 733 32.93 -62.00 43.60
N THR A 734 33.75 -63.05 43.80
CA THR A 734 33.94 -63.71 45.08
C THR A 734 35.44 -63.81 45.28
N ILE A 735 35.92 -63.31 46.44
CA ILE A 735 37.35 -63.29 46.79
C ILE A 735 37.54 -63.68 48.26
N ASP A 736 38.75 -64.05 48.59
CA ASP A 736 39.21 -64.05 49.98
C ASP A 736 39.73 -62.65 50.45
N GLY A 737 39.70 -62.32 51.68
CA GLY A 737 39.83 -60.96 52.20
C GLY A 737 41.18 -60.22 51.94
N ASP A 738 42.18 -60.99 51.45
CA ASP A 738 43.52 -60.45 51.08
C ASP A 738 43.83 -60.51 49.61
N GLU A 739 42.83 -60.91 48.76
CA GLU A 739 43.02 -60.98 47.32
C GLU A 739 42.85 -59.59 46.67
N THR A 740 43.75 -59.38 45.69
CA THR A 740 43.60 -58.13 44.80
C THR A 740 42.42 -58.29 43.86
N LEU A 741 41.43 -57.37 43.99
CA LEU A 741 40.23 -57.34 43.17
C LEU A 741 40.49 -56.78 41.79
N GLN A 742 40.14 -57.50 40.74
CA GLN A 742 40.09 -57.03 39.33
C GLN A 742 38.66 -56.80 38.94
N PHE A 743 38.34 -55.51 38.57
CA PHE A 743 37.02 -55.18 38.11
C PHE A 743 36.83 -55.51 36.66
N THR A 744 35.71 -56.17 36.39
CA THR A 744 35.22 -56.43 35.02
C THR A 744 33.73 -56.04 34.91
N TYR A 745 33.27 -55.93 33.73
CA TYR A 745 31.88 -55.57 33.50
C TYR A 745 31.37 -56.20 32.21
N THR A 746 30.07 -56.36 32.10
CA THR A 746 29.33 -56.78 30.91
C THR A 746 28.46 -55.66 30.39
N VAL A 747 28.32 -55.57 29.07
CA VAL A 747 27.42 -54.62 28.42
C VAL A 747 26.40 -55.43 27.64
N SER A 748 25.12 -55.06 27.80
CA SER A 748 24.00 -55.68 27.09
C SER A 748 23.09 -54.64 26.45
N GLY A 749 22.22 -55.03 25.54
CA GLY A 749 21.32 -54.12 24.84
C GLY A 749 21.99 -53.34 23.68
N LEU A 750 23.17 -53.80 23.25
CA LEU A 750 23.85 -53.27 22.09
C LEU A 750 23.02 -53.46 20.83
N LYS A 751 23.16 -52.53 19.90
CA LYS A 751 22.43 -52.52 18.63
C LYS A 751 23.28 -53.08 17.49
N ASN A 752 22.66 -53.27 16.31
CA ASN A 752 23.33 -53.70 15.08
C ASN A 752 24.13 -55.03 15.21
N ASN A 753 23.75 -55.92 16.15
CA ASN A 753 24.47 -57.15 16.49
C ASN A 753 25.92 -56.93 16.99
N GLU A 754 26.17 -55.76 17.56
CA GLU A 754 27.46 -55.46 18.15
C GLU A 754 27.68 -56.37 19.40
N THR A 755 28.84 -56.95 19.47
CA THR A 755 29.24 -57.81 20.61
C THR A 755 30.07 -57.07 21.68
N SER A 756 30.55 -55.89 21.34
CA SER A 756 31.29 -55.01 22.19
C SER A 756 30.99 -53.55 21.88
N VAL A 757 31.22 -52.68 22.84
CA VAL A 757 31.09 -51.23 22.69
C VAL A 757 32.47 -50.56 22.76
N VAL A 758 32.69 -49.59 21.87
CA VAL A 758 33.86 -48.72 21.96
C VAL A 758 33.54 -47.59 22.96
N LEU A 759 34.32 -47.57 24.03
CA LEU A 759 34.23 -46.55 25.07
C LEU A 759 35.25 -45.43 24.76
N THR A 760 34.80 -44.22 24.82
CA THR A 760 35.64 -43.01 24.77
C THR A 760 36.18 -42.65 26.16
N VAL A 761 35.45 -43.03 27.22
CA VAL A 761 35.87 -42.97 28.60
C VAL A 761 35.57 -44.30 29.30
N GLN A 762 36.58 -44.86 29.95
CA GLN A 762 36.43 -46.15 30.70
C GLN A 762 35.59 -45.92 31.97
N PRO A 763 34.79 -46.91 32.39
CA PRO A 763 34.03 -46.85 33.61
C PRO A 763 34.92 -46.75 34.85
N LYS A 764 34.42 -46.10 35.87
CA LYS A 764 35.01 -46.03 37.22
C LYS A 764 34.29 -47.01 38.12
N PHE A 765 35.06 -47.70 38.95
CA PHE A 765 34.53 -48.67 39.89
C PHE A 765 34.77 -48.17 41.32
N SER A 766 33.85 -48.48 42.19
CA SER A 766 34.00 -48.35 43.62
C SER A 766 33.29 -49.48 44.35
N ILE A 767 33.80 -49.89 45.51
CA ILE A 767 33.13 -50.87 46.38
C ILE A 767 32.27 -50.07 47.39
N VAL A 768 31.03 -50.52 47.51
CA VAL A 768 30.09 -49.91 48.47
C VAL A 768 29.50 -51.04 49.35
N ASP A 769 29.15 -50.66 50.58
CA ASP A 769 28.44 -51.54 51.51
C ASP A 769 26.93 -51.63 51.20
N ALA A 770 26.20 -52.40 52.00
CA ALA A 770 24.76 -52.58 51.84
C ALA A 770 23.94 -51.28 51.98
N ILE A 771 24.50 -50.23 52.52
CA ILE A 771 23.87 -48.89 52.64
C ILE A 771 24.43 -47.90 51.65
N GLY A 772 25.30 -48.38 50.71
CA GLY A 772 25.84 -47.56 49.60
C GLY A 772 27.03 -46.70 49.98
N GLN A 773 27.65 -46.85 51.12
CA GLN A 773 28.87 -46.16 51.52
C GLN A 773 30.12 -46.77 50.87
N THR A 774 30.99 -45.94 50.32
CA THR A 774 32.26 -46.40 49.76
C THR A 774 33.11 -47.10 50.84
N VAL A 775 33.50 -48.31 50.54
CA VAL A 775 34.36 -49.15 51.40
C VAL A 775 35.75 -49.13 50.78
N THR A 776 36.73 -48.55 51.53
CA THR A 776 38.14 -48.51 51.09
C THR A 776 38.88 -49.77 51.55
N ASN A 777 38.35 -50.44 52.57
CA ASN A 777 38.91 -51.71 53.08
C ASN A 777 37.78 -52.79 53.14
N TYR A 778 37.79 -53.72 52.20
CA TYR A 778 36.84 -54.82 52.05
C TYR A 778 37.40 -56.13 52.51
N SER A 779 38.40 -56.11 53.39
CA SER A 779 39.07 -57.33 53.87
C SER A 779 38.25 -58.11 54.95
N LYS A 780 37.07 -57.56 55.32
CA LYS A 780 36.17 -58.27 56.24
C LYS A 780 35.23 -59.22 55.51
N LYS A 781 34.99 -60.41 56.03
CA LYS A 781 33.96 -61.28 55.55
C LYS A 781 32.61 -60.60 55.47
N GLY A 782 31.97 -60.60 54.25
CA GLY A 782 30.69 -59.97 54.12
C GLY A 782 30.32 -59.91 52.64
N THR A 783 29.14 -59.28 52.37
CA THR A 783 28.66 -58.96 51.04
C THR A 783 28.73 -57.46 50.82
N TYR A 784 29.40 -57.09 49.76
CA TYR A 784 29.54 -55.69 49.27
C TYR A 784 28.99 -55.61 47.89
N TYR A 785 28.91 -54.41 47.31
CA TYR A 785 28.52 -54.17 45.94
C TYR A 785 29.62 -53.43 45.19
N ILE A 786 29.77 -53.82 43.86
CA ILE A 786 30.71 -53.16 42.98
C ILE A 786 29.92 -52.15 42.19
N SER A 787 30.04 -50.89 42.61
CA SER A 787 29.42 -49.76 41.85
C SER A 787 30.27 -49.48 40.61
N ILE A 788 29.56 -49.17 39.50
CA ILE A 788 30.15 -48.79 38.19
C ILE A 788 29.50 -47.53 37.70
N SER A 789 30.28 -46.61 37.11
CA SER A 789 29.75 -45.35 36.59
C SER A 789 30.74 -44.65 35.65
N GLY A 790 30.31 -43.58 34.95
CA GLY A 790 31.17 -42.63 34.23
C GLY A 790 31.74 -43.10 32.91
N ALA A 791 31.24 -44.22 32.35
CA ALA A 791 31.62 -44.65 31.01
C ALA A 791 30.98 -43.74 29.95
N GLU A 792 31.74 -43.42 28.90
CA GLU A 792 31.22 -42.69 27.74
C GLU A 792 31.45 -43.48 26.46
N SER A 793 30.49 -43.34 25.55
CA SER A 793 30.58 -43.92 24.20
C SER A 793 30.00 -42.93 23.20
N GLN A 794 30.44 -42.97 21.97
CA GLN A 794 29.91 -42.18 20.88
C GLN A 794 28.41 -42.45 20.66
N ASN A 795 28.05 -43.74 20.67
CA ASN A 795 26.73 -44.17 20.20
C ASN A 795 25.80 -44.63 21.32
N TYR A 796 26.30 -44.72 22.59
CA TYR A 796 25.53 -45.25 23.69
C TYR A 796 25.53 -44.33 24.90
N THR A 797 24.42 -44.35 25.62
CA THR A 797 24.30 -43.93 27.02
C THR A 797 24.07 -45.19 27.86
N PHE A 798 24.67 -45.25 29.06
CA PHE A 798 24.62 -46.43 29.88
C PHE A 798 23.71 -46.24 31.11
N ASN A 799 22.88 -47.25 31.34
CA ASN A 799 22.29 -47.50 32.64
C ASN A 799 23.22 -48.43 33.40
N TYR A 800 23.55 -48.08 34.62
CA TYR A 800 24.53 -48.82 35.39
C TYR A 800 23.84 -49.70 36.42
N THR A 801 24.29 -50.98 36.46
CA THR A 801 23.86 -51.99 37.46
C THR A 801 25.08 -52.42 38.31
N PRO A 802 25.03 -52.31 39.62
CA PRO A 802 26.12 -52.79 40.47
C PRO A 802 26.25 -54.29 40.43
N GLY A 803 27.49 -54.80 40.54
CA GLY A 803 27.79 -56.20 40.81
C GLY A 803 27.83 -56.51 42.30
N THR A 804 27.80 -57.82 42.66
CA THR A 804 27.94 -58.28 44.04
C THR A 804 29.37 -58.70 44.32
N LEU A 805 29.97 -58.26 45.39
CA LEU A 805 31.25 -58.74 45.89
C LEU A 805 31.06 -59.56 47.20
N ILE A 806 31.39 -60.85 47.16
CA ILE A 806 31.36 -61.73 48.31
C ILE A 806 32.79 -61.94 48.79
N VAL A 807 33.07 -61.52 50.02
CA VAL A 807 34.32 -61.81 50.73
C VAL A 807 34.08 -62.96 51.68
N LYS A 808 34.73 -64.11 51.44
CA LYS A 808 34.47 -65.41 52.14
C LYS A 808 35.17 -65.52 53.50
N SER A 809 36.33 -64.90 53.62
CA SER A 809 37.10 -64.88 54.87
C SER A 809 37.54 -63.49 55.26
N SER A 810 37.67 -63.15 56.49
CA SER A 810 38.28 -61.87 56.94
C SER A 810 39.78 -61.99 56.89
N ALA A 811 40.50 -61.01 56.33
CA ALA A 811 41.94 -60.93 56.55
C ALA A 811 42.25 -60.81 58.05
N THR A 812 43.17 -61.58 58.57
CA THR A 812 43.54 -61.51 59.97
C THR A 812 44.34 -60.29 60.28
N GLY A 813 43.69 -59.26 60.68
CA GLY A 813 44.23 -57.99 61.10
C GLY A 813 43.26 -57.21 61.95
N ILE A 814 43.63 -56.84 63.12
CA ILE A 814 42.93 -56.33 64.31
C ILE A 814 42.00 -55.11 64.04
N ASP A 815 40.79 -55.19 64.57
CA ASP A 815 39.78 -54.15 64.61
C ASP A 815 40.23 -52.90 65.31
N ASN A 816 39.91 -51.73 64.74
CA ASN A 816 39.71 -50.51 65.53
C ASN A 816 38.36 -49.87 65.15
N VAL A 817 37.48 -49.96 66.12
CA VAL A 817 36.19 -49.25 66.13
C VAL A 817 36.43 -47.79 66.51
N GLN A 818 36.00 -46.88 65.70
CA GLN A 818 35.65 -45.56 66.18
C GLN A 818 34.32 -45.08 65.59
N SER A 819 33.34 -44.96 66.45
CA SER A 819 32.13 -44.18 66.24
C SER A 819 32.45 -42.71 66.09
N ALA A 820 32.00 -42.03 65.11
CA ALA A 820 32.01 -40.61 65.11
C ALA A 820 30.59 -40.07 64.85
N ASN A 821 30.18 -39.35 65.85
CA ASN A 821 28.99 -38.45 65.82
C ASN A 821 29.08 -37.37 64.78
N SER A 822 27.91 -36.94 64.40
CA SER A 822 27.47 -35.54 64.19
C SER A 822 27.07 -35.17 62.75
N GLY A 823 25.79 -34.89 62.58
CA GLY A 823 25.29 -33.72 61.90
C GLY A 823 25.60 -33.50 60.39
N ALA A 824 26.16 -34.47 59.70
CA ALA A 824 26.45 -34.32 58.29
C ALA A 824 25.14 -34.36 57.46
N ARG A 825 24.96 -33.36 56.65
CA ARG A 825 23.84 -33.27 55.67
C ARG A 825 24.19 -34.07 54.41
N PHE A 826 23.21 -34.79 53.86
CA PHE A 826 23.42 -35.63 52.69
C PHE A 826 22.27 -35.55 51.68
N ASP A 827 22.59 -35.76 50.41
CA ASP A 827 21.61 -35.78 49.35
C ASP A 827 21.15 -37.23 49.12
N ILE A 828 19.84 -37.39 48.90
CA ILE A 828 19.22 -38.72 48.74
C ILE A 828 18.69 -38.79 47.30
N TYR A 829 19.06 -39.87 46.65
CA TYR A 829 18.61 -40.22 45.29
C TYR A 829 17.88 -41.54 45.28
N THR A 830 16.99 -41.71 44.32
CA THR A 830 16.46 -43.04 43.96
C THR A 830 17.58 -43.89 43.36
N VAL A 831 17.38 -45.18 43.25
CA VAL A 831 18.31 -46.07 42.56
C VAL A 831 18.46 -45.75 41.07
N SER A 832 17.46 -45.05 40.49
CA SER A 832 17.48 -44.54 39.14
C SER A 832 18.17 -43.17 39.00
N GLY A 833 18.72 -42.58 40.06
CA GLY A 833 19.48 -41.34 40.04
C GLY A 833 18.64 -40.06 40.24
N ALA A 834 17.34 -40.16 40.52
CA ALA A 834 16.52 -38.99 40.80
C ALA A 834 16.76 -38.50 42.24
N LEU A 835 17.04 -37.21 42.41
CA LEU A 835 17.21 -36.54 43.68
C LEU A 835 15.86 -36.44 44.42
N ILE A 836 15.73 -37.03 45.58
CA ILE A 836 14.53 -37.02 46.43
C ILE A 836 14.70 -36.26 47.75
N GLY A 837 15.92 -35.92 48.12
CA GLY A 837 16.21 -35.02 49.24
C GLY A 837 17.60 -34.43 49.15
N LYS A 838 17.72 -33.12 49.32
CA LYS A 838 18.98 -32.39 49.25
C LYS A 838 19.34 -31.82 50.65
N GLY A 839 20.54 -32.10 51.12
CA GLY A 839 21.07 -31.59 52.37
C GLY A 839 20.29 -32.02 53.62
N VAL A 840 19.71 -33.21 53.62
CA VAL A 840 18.93 -33.78 54.75
C VAL A 840 19.83 -34.44 55.80
N ILE A 841 19.37 -34.41 57.02
CA ILE A 841 20.12 -34.99 58.15
C ILE A 841 19.59 -36.33 58.64
N SER A 842 18.49 -36.81 58.01
CA SER A 842 17.83 -38.07 58.40
C SER A 842 17.01 -38.66 57.28
N LEU A 843 16.94 -39.96 57.23
CA LEU A 843 16.04 -40.73 56.30
C LEU A 843 14.61 -40.89 56.84
N ARG A 844 14.29 -40.31 58.03
CA ARG A 844 12.91 -40.37 58.59
C ARG A 844 11.93 -39.70 57.64
N GLY A 845 10.83 -40.39 57.34
CA GLY A 845 9.78 -39.90 56.43
C GLY A 845 9.80 -40.50 54.99
N LEU A 846 10.90 -41.09 54.56
CA LEU A 846 10.90 -41.79 53.29
C LEU A 846 10.20 -43.18 53.41
N PRO A 847 9.51 -43.65 52.34
CA PRO A 847 8.97 -45.02 52.30
C PRO A 847 10.06 -46.10 52.47
N LYS A 848 9.64 -47.32 52.79
CA LYS A 848 10.57 -48.47 52.74
C LYS A 848 11.06 -48.63 51.28
N GLY A 849 12.36 -48.63 51.06
CA GLY A 849 12.93 -48.69 49.72
C GLY A 849 14.45 -48.62 49.69
N VAL A 850 15.01 -48.64 48.50
CA VAL A 850 16.46 -48.55 48.31
C VAL A 850 16.81 -47.16 47.79
N TYR A 851 17.72 -46.48 48.40
CA TYR A 851 18.13 -45.11 48.14
C TYR A 851 19.65 -45.02 47.95
N ILE A 852 20.09 -44.01 47.22
CA ILE A 852 21.50 -43.61 47.14
C ILE A 852 21.67 -42.34 47.97
N VAL A 853 22.49 -42.40 48.98
CA VAL A 853 22.76 -41.31 49.92
C VAL A 853 24.27 -41.04 49.93
N ASN A 854 24.68 -39.84 49.51
CA ASN A 854 26.11 -39.50 49.31
C ASN A 854 26.90 -40.58 48.53
N GLY A 855 26.29 -41.05 47.41
CA GLY A 855 26.89 -42.12 46.59
C GLY A 855 26.77 -43.54 47.15
N LYS A 856 26.09 -43.68 48.28
CA LYS A 856 25.93 -44.97 48.96
C LYS A 856 24.48 -45.46 48.86
N LYS A 857 24.34 -46.75 48.57
CA LYS A 857 23.03 -47.44 48.54
C LYS A 857 22.56 -47.73 49.97
N ILE A 858 21.43 -47.22 50.37
CA ILE A 858 20.81 -47.44 51.67
C ILE A 858 19.46 -48.11 51.43
N VAL A 859 19.19 -49.15 52.24
CA VAL A 859 17.87 -49.80 52.31
C VAL A 859 17.17 -49.32 53.56
N LYS A 860 16.00 -48.77 53.43
CA LYS A 860 15.14 -48.28 54.49
C LYS A 860 13.98 -49.26 54.74
#